data_74cbafda49d7e722dda4b17737ffef92
#
_entry.id   74cbafda49d7e722dda4b17737ffef92
#
_cell.length_a   1.000
_cell.length_b   1.000
_cell.length_c   1.000
_cell.angle_alpha   90.00
_cell.angle_beta   90.00
_cell.angle_gamma   90.00
#
_symmetry.space_group_name_H-M   'P 1'
#
loop_
_entity.id
_entity.type
_entity.pdbx_description
1 polymer ?
#
loop_
_entity_poly.entity_id
_entity_poly.type
_entity_poly.pdbx_seq_one_letter_code
_entity_poly.pdbx_strand_id
1 'polypeptide(L)'
;MTASKSETLADFLFRWSQDPITGVRELFGVEPTNQQKGLIMEVWKPYCRVAVSSCTGAGKFLCNYEKIHTPEGLKKIGDFKIGDSICNTYSGESKVTGVYPQGKQHIYRVYFDNGTHVDSGLEHLWTVSSYHSHTGFTTLSLEEILDRGIYVETEATERNPKGRRLKYYLPNIGPVHKAEKFVPVAPYAMGVWLGDGTRNFGSVTNVDQEVWDNLGYTYTITNSQTKTAYGLVTDLKKIDGIAHSCGSHDKYIPSIYLENSIEVRMELLRGLMDTDGTIDAKGRLTYYTVSSRLRDDFIYLIRSLGGTTKGWSLKKTTHSDCYCIQFQFNSKEPLFKIKRKEQRRCVKVHSSRVYIESVEYIGEHEATCIEVDSKDRLYICENFIPTHNTTTLAWLTFLLLLTQDDCRVLVTSPSAQQLQRVYYAELMKWKGKMPRTIADMFDVTRERVQLTMNTRVQMANLVTASADNKESLQGGHSTNYIILADEASGIDDSTFDVLQRTLSTGNGGRFVLTSNPTRSSGRFYEIFHRDDNTVWSTIYFSAFDCPHISEKWIQEVIEQYGEDSDQYRIGVLGQFPRATDTQFISALIVDNAMANQLEPGYYQDYPVKIGADIARFGDDETVFVARQGPRILNITRIKNQDTQEVAGALLEYQNKWRGLMVYIDAIGIGAGVYDRCKVLGMPVKAIVSSNKSAKPLEYYNVRSQLWGEMKNWLMTGASIPYMPELRDQLVGMTYGYNQRMQLMLTSKKDLKRQGQKSPDIPDAIALTFGDEAYAHISGGNMKARARQVVKTSGFYI
;
A
#
# COMPACT_ATOMS: atom_id res chain seq x y z
N MET A 1 11.34 -59.04 -18.62
CA MET A 1 11.54 -57.66 -18.06
C MET A 1 11.68 -56.75 -19.24
N THR A 2 10.60 -56.11 -19.67
CA THR A 2 10.58 -55.17 -20.77
C THR A 2 11.06 -53.82 -20.22
N ALA A 3 12.19 -53.29 -20.73
CA ALA A 3 12.69 -51.97 -20.41
C ALA A 3 11.58 -50.95 -20.75
N SER A 4 11.15 -50.12 -19.73
CA SER A 4 10.27 -48.99 -19.96
C SER A 4 10.98 -48.01 -20.89
N LYS A 5 10.38 -47.71 -22.03
CA LYS A 5 10.83 -46.60 -22.88
C LYS A 5 10.88 -45.36 -22.02
N SER A 6 12.07 -44.74 -21.89
CA SER A 6 12.17 -43.42 -21.29
C SER A 6 11.37 -42.43 -22.15
N GLU A 7 10.31 -41.83 -21.60
CA GLU A 7 9.52 -40.81 -22.29
C GLU A 7 10.43 -39.66 -22.75
N THR A 8 10.26 -39.26 -23.98
CA THR A 8 10.99 -38.12 -24.58
C THR A 8 10.29 -36.79 -24.25
N LEU A 9 10.99 -35.67 -24.39
CA LEU A 9 10.38 -34.32 -24.24
C LEU A 9 9.18 -34.17 -25.21
N ALA A 10 9.25 -34.74 -26.41
CA ALA A 10 8.16 -34.71 -27.37
C ALA A 10 6.89 -35.42 -26.83
N ASP A 11 7.07 -36.56 -26.13
CA ASP A 11 5.96 -37.29 -25.53
C ASP A 11 5.27 -36.44 -24.42
N PHE A 12 6.04 -35.72 -23.59
CA PHE A 12 5.51 -34.78 -22.59
C PHE A 12 4.74 -33.63 -23.24
N LEU A 13 5.34 -32.96 -24.22
CA LEU A 13 4.69 -31.84 -24.93
C LEU A 13 3.39 -32.27 -25.62
N PHE A 14 3.38 -33.44 -26.26
CA PHE A 14 2.17 -33.99 -26.84
C PHE A 14 1.10 -34.26 -25.79
N ARG A 15 1.46 -34.93 -24.68
CA ARG A 15 0.52 -35.20 -23.57
C ARG A 15 -0.06 -33.90 -23.00
N TRP A 16 0.77 -32.85 -22.75
CA TRP A 16 0.32 -31.58 -22.22
C TRP A 16 -0.55 -30.78 -23.23
N SER A 17 -0.32 -30.98 -24.54
CA SER A 17 -1.20 -30.39 -25.55
C SER A 17 -2.60 -30.99 -25.56
N GLN A 18 -2.73 -32.26 -25.17
CA GLN A 18 -4.03 -32.95 -25.05
C GLN A 18 -4.68 -32.73 -23.67
N ASP A 19 -3.88 -32.70 -22.62
CA ASP A 19 -4.34 -32.45 -21.23
C ASP A 19 -3.50 -31.37 -20.55
N PRO A 20 -3.92 -30.09 -20.65
CA PRO A 20 -3.19 -28.99 -20.06
C PRO A 20 -3.20 -28.99 -18.51
N ILE A 21 -4.16 -29.66 -17.89
CA ILE A 21 -4.20 -29.79 -16.42
C ILE A 21 -3.03 -30.66 -15.95
N THR A 22 -2.79 -31.79 -16.63
CA THR A 22 -1.58 -32.61 -16.40
C THR A 22 -0.31 -31.82 -16.70
N GLY A 23 -0.34 -30.94 -17.74
CA GLY A 23 0.76 -30.03 -18.01
C GLY A 23 1.07 -29.09 -16.83
N VAL A 24 0.08 -28.51 -16.17
CA VAL A 24 0.29 -27.68 -14.95
C VAL A 24 0.89 -28.50 -13.81
N ARG A 25 0.35 -29.70 -13.56
CA ARG A 25 0.86 -30.58 -12.50
C ARG A 25 2.32 -30.97 -12.69
N GLU A 26 2.65 -31.45 -13.88
CA GLU A 26 3.98 -31.97 -14.17
C GLU A 26 5.04 -30.87 -14.37
N LEU A 27 4.64 -29.70 -14.96
CA LEU A 27 5.54 -28.62 -15.24
C LEU A 27 5.81 -27.74 -13.99
N PHE A 28 4.78 -27.50 -13.18
CA PHE A 28 4.85 -26.55 -12.05
C PHE A 28 4.71 -27.22 -10.68
N GLY A 29 4.38 -28.54 -10.61
CA GLY A 29 4.24 -29.24 -9.34
C GLY A 29 3.02 -28.79 -8.49
N VAL A 30 1.96 -28.27 -9.12
CA VAL A 30 0.78 -27.72 -8.40
C VAL A 30 -0.53 -28.34 -8.91
N GLU A 31 -1.51 -28.50 -8.00
CA GLU A 31 -2.86 -28.92 -8.34
C GLU A 31 -3.74 -27.68 -8.54
N PRO A 32 -4.25 -27.40 -9.77
CA PRO A 32 -5.14 -26.28 -10.01
C PRO A 32 -6.48 -26.45 -9.29
N THR A 33 -7.07 -25.37 -8.76
CA THR A 33 -8.44 -25.37 -8.24
C THR A 33 -9.45 -25.69 -9.34
N ASN A 34 -10.68 -26.05 -8.97
CA ASN A 34 -11.72 -26.36 -9.96
C ASN A 34 -12.02 -25.19 -10.91
N GLN A 35 -11.99 -23.96 -10.38
CA GLN A 35 -12.15 -22.73 -11.17
C GLN A 35 -10.98 -22.55 -12.16
N GLN A 36 -9.74 -22.73 -11.69
CA GLN A 36 -8.55 -22.69 -12.54
C GLN A 36 -8.57 -23.77 -13.62
N LYS A 37 -8.99 -25.02 -13.30
CA LYS A 37 -9.19 -26.08 -14.28
C LYS A 37 -10.19 -25.68 -15.34
N GLY A 38 -11.34 -25.12 -14.94
CA GLY A 38 -12.35 -24.60 -15.87
C GLY A 38 -11.77 -23.55 -16.83
N LEU A 39 -11.04 -22.58 -16.31
CA LEU A 39 -10.39 -21.56 -17.13
C LEU A 39 -9.35 -22.15 -18.10
N ILE A 40 -8.47 -23.03 -17.62
CA ILE A 40 -7.43 -23.66 -18.43
C ILE A 40 -8.07 -24.46 -19.59
N MET A 41 -9.12 -25.24 -19.30
CA MET A 41 -9.82 -26.03 -20.34
C MET A 41 -10.53 -25.14 -21.39
N GLU A 42 -11.12 -24.03 -20.97
CA GLU A 42 -11.72 -23.06 -21.92
C GLU A 42 -10.66 -22.41 -22.82
N VAL A 43 -9.52 -22.01 -22.26
CA VAL A 43 -8.41 -21.40 -23.02
C VAL A 43 -7.80 -22.37 -24.03
N TRP A 44 -7.92 -23.70 -23.79
CA TRP A 44 -7.40 -24.72 -24.69
C TRP A 44 -8.24 -24.92 -25.96
N LYS A 45 -9.51 -24.50 -25.96
CA LYS A 45 -10.36 -24.55 -27.14
C LYS A 45 -9.82 -23.60 -28.23
N PRO A 46 -9.77 -24.05 -29.53
CA PRO A 46 -9.40 -23.16 -30.62
C PRO A 46 -10.41 -22.00 -30.73
N TYR A 47 -9.94 -20.82 -31.12
CA TYR A 47 -10.76 -19.59 -31.25
C TYR A 47 -11.46 -19.12 -29.97
N CYS A 48 -11.02 -19.57 -28.80
CA CYS A 48 -11.69 -19.23 -27.55
C CYS A 48 -11.69 -17.73 -27.28
N ARG A 49 -12.80 -17.26 -26.74
CA ARG A 49 -12.97 -15.93 -26.15
C ARG A 49 -13.48 -16.15 -24.73
N VAL A 50 -12.61 -15.92 -23.76
CA VAL A 50 -12.91 -16.20 -22.34
C VAL A 50 -12.79 -14.92 -21.53
N ALA A 51 -13.81 -14.59 -20.79
CA ALA A 51 -13.79 -13.51 -19.84
C ALA A 51 -14.03 -14.05 -18.41
N VAL A 52 -13.13 -13.75 -17.49
CA VAL A 52 -13.20 -14.17 -16.08
C VAL A 52 -13.42 -12.95 -15.21
N SER A 53 -14.54 -12.94 -14.52
CA SER A 53 -14.84 -11.98 -13.46
C SER A 53 -14.56 -12.65 -12.11
N SER A 54 -13.62 -12.14 -11.34
CA SER A 54 -13.16 -12.77 -10.10
C SER A 54 -13.43 -11.94 -8.84
N CYS A 55 -13.72 -12.63 -7.73
CA CYS A 55 -13.72 -12.05 -6.38
C CYS A 55 -12.32 -11.58 -5.97
N THR A 56 -12.21 -10.85 -4.86
CA THR A 56 -10.95 -10.37 -4.29
C THR A 56 -10.35 -11.38 -3.29
N GLY A 57 -9.01 -11.52 -3.25
CA GLY A 57 -8.32 -12.11 -2.10
C GLY A 57 -7.92 -13.58 -2.13
N ALA A 58 -7.57 -14.16 -3.28
CA ALA A 58 -7.11 -15.55 -3.36
C ALA A 58 -5.64 -15.75 -2.92
N GLY A 59 -5.43 -16.13 -1.65
CA GLY A 59 -4.29 -16.92 -1.10
C GLY A 59 -2.99 -16.21 -0.78
N LYS A 60 -2.65 -16.07 0.53
CA LYS A 60 -1.31 -15.96 1.16
C LYS A 60 -1.47 -15.28 2.52
N PHE A 61 -1.08 -15.93 3.61
CA PHE A 61 -1.49 -15.51 4.94
C PHE A 61 -0.35 -15.61 5.96
N LEU A 62 -0.46 -14.79 7.01
CA LEU A 62 0.27 -14.92 8.28
C LEU A 62 -0.71 -15.29 9.39
N CYS A 63 -0.17 -15.81 10.50
CA CYS A 63 -0.98 -16.11 11.67
C CYS A 63 -1.57 -14.84 12.30
N ASN A 64 -2.83 -14.87 12.77
CA ASN A 64 -3.56 -13.70 13.25
C ASN A 64 -2.89 -12.93 14.40
N TYR A 65 -2.08 -13.59 15.19
CA TYR A 65 -1.32 -12.96 16.30
C TYR A 65 -0.02 -12.27 15.83
N GLU A 66 0.45 -12.55 14.60
CA GLU A 66 1.61 -11.85 14.06
C GLU A 66 1.36 -10.34 14.00
N LYS A 67 2.33 -9.56 14.46
CA LYS A 67 2.20 -8.11 14.51
C LYS A 67 2.95 -7.45 13.36
N ILE A 68 2.36 -6.39 12.86
CA ILE A 68 2.86 -5.59 11.75
C ILE A 68 3.16 -4.19 12.27
N HIS A 69 4.27 -3.59 11.81
CA HIS A 69 4.63 -2.22 12.15
C HIS A 69 3.68 -1.21 11.50
N THR A 70 3.10 -0.35 12.34
CA THR A 70 2.33 0.83 11.93
C THR A 70 3.03 2.10 12.40
N PRO A 71 2.69 3.29 11.86
CA PRO A 71 3.25 4.56 12.37
C PRO A 71 3.00 4.80 13.86
N GLU A 72 1.88 4.29 14.40
CA GLU A 72 1.48 4.45 15.79
C GLU A 72 2.09 3.38 16.72
N GLY A 73 2.57 2.25 16.17
CA GLY A 73 3.13 1.13 16.92
C GLY A 73 2.89 -0.21 16.24
N LEU A 74 2.89 -1.31 17.01
CA LEU A 74 2.64 -2.66 16.53
C LEU A 74 1.13 -3.00 16.60
N LYS A 75 0.57 -3.59 15.53
CA LYS A 75 -0.81 -4.06 15.44
C LYS A 75 -0.85 -5.50 14.94
N LYS A 76 -1.68 -6.37 15.55
CA LYS A 76 -1.83 -7.75 15.10
C LYS A 76 -2.44 -7.79 13.70
N ILE A 77 -1.99 -8.73 12.84
CA ILE A 77 -2.50 -8.82 11.47
C ILE A 77 -4.01 -9.12 11.44
N GLY A 78 -4.53 -9.91 12.37
CA GLY A 78 -5.96 -10.18 12.50
C GLY A 78 -6.82 -8.98 12.91
N ASP A 79 -6.23 -7.89 13.42
CA ASP A 79 -6.95 -6.69 13.86
C ASP A 79 -6.95 -5.56 12.81
N PHE A 80 -6.31 -5.77 11.66
CA PHE A 80 -6.25 -4.75 10.60
C PHE A 80 -7.59 -4.55 9.92
N LYS A 81 -7.80 -3.30 9.48
CA LYS A 81 -8.92 -2.89 8.64
C LYS A 81 -8.38 -2.22 7.38
N ILE A 82 -9.17 -2.24 6.32
CA ILE A 82 -8.85 -1.53 5.08
C ILE A 82 -8.67 -0.04 5.42
N GLY A 83 -7.55 0.54 4.95
CA GLY A 83 -7.15 1.93 5.18
C GLY A 83 -6.23 2.16 6.37
N ASP A 84 -5.99 1.17 7.20
CA ASP A 84 -4.95 1.27 8.23
C ASP A 84 -3.60 1.58 7.59
N SER A 85 -2.81 2.40 8.28
CA SER A 85 -1.43 2.67 7.88
C SER A 85 -0.50 1.55 8.34
N ILE A 86 0.45 1.19 7.49
CA ILE A 86 1.56 0.30 7.83
C ILE A 86 2.89 0.94 7.44
N CYS A 87 3.96 0.50 8.08
CA CYS A 87 5.31 0.89 7.69
C CYS A 87 5.79 0.04 6.50
N ASN A 88 6.33 0.69 5.47
CA ASN A 88 6.91 0.01 4.32
C ASN A 88 8.44 -0.14 4.43
N THR A 89 9.05 -0.89 3.52
CA THR A 89 10.49 -1.19 3.51
C THR A 89 11.37 0.01 3.13
N TYR A 90 10.79 1.12 2.64
CA TYR A 90 11.49 2.32 2.17
C TYR A 90 11.38 3.51 3.13
N SER A 91 11.21 3.25 4.43
CA SER A 91 11.13 4.29 5.47
C SER A 91 9.94 5.26 5.32
N GLY A 92 8.83 4.77 4.79
CA GLY A 92 7.58 5.53 4.60
C GLY A 92 6.37 4.74 5.07
N GLU A 93 5.20 5.30 4.78
CA GLU A 93 3.92 4.66 5.05
C GLU A 93 3.31 4.06 3.79
N SER A 94 2.51 3.02 3.98
CA SER A 94 1.64 2.40 2.99
C SER A 94 0.28 2.13 3.61
N LYS A 95 -0.75 1.95 2.79
CA LYS A 95 -2.10 1.64 3.26
C LYS A 95 -2.44 0.17 3.03
N VAL A 96 -3.16 -0.40 3.97
CA VAL A 96 -3.81 -1.69 3.78
C VAL A 96 -4.99 -1.49 2.84
N THR A 97 -4.95 -2.13 1.68
CA THR A 97 -5.97 -2.03 0.63
C THR A 97 -6.95 -3.19 0.65
N GLY A 98 -6.61 -4.29 1.34
CA GLY A 98 -7.47 -5.44 1.55
C GLY A 98 -7.09 -6.20 2.82
N VAL A 99 -8.08 -6.80 3.48
CA VAL A 99 -7.90 -7.69 4.65
C VAL A 99 -8.74 -8.92 4.41
N TYR A 100 -8.13 -10.10 4.44
CA TYR A 100 -8.73 -11.38 4.05
C TYR A 100 -8.43 -12.43 5.12
N PRO A 101 -9.29 -12.61 6.15
CA PRO A 101 -9.18 -13.71 7.10
C PRO A 101 -9.27 -15.05 6.39
N GLN A 102 -8.36 -15.97 6.70
CA GLN A 102 -8.23 -17.27 6.04
C GLN A 102 -8.73 -18.44 6.90
N GLY A 103 -9.28 -18.17 8.11
CA GLY A 103 -9.66 -19.19 9.07
C GLY A 103 -8.45 -19.99 9.59
N LYS A 104 -8.67 -21.20 10.07
CA LYS A 104 -7.61 -22.10 10.55
C LYS A 104 -6.81 -22.66 9.39
N GLN A 105 -5.49 -22.47 9.44
CA GLN A 105 -4.54 -22.90 8.43
C GLN A 105 -3.35 -23.62 9.07
N HIS A 106 -2.70 -24.49 8.32
CA HIS A 106 -1.45 -25.12 8.74
C HIS A 106 -0.33 -24.06 8.80
N ILE A 107 0.21 -23.82 9.98
CA ILE A 107 1.20 -22.78 10.23
C ILE A 107 2.57 -23.39 10.48
N TYR A 108 3.57 -22.73 9.91
CA TYR A 108 4.98 -23.07 10.02
C TYR A 108 5.74 -21.86 10.59
N ARG A 109 6.57 -22.10 11.61
CA ARG A 109 7.44 -21.10 12.20
C ARG A 109 8.75 -21.06 11.44
N VAL A 110 9.01 -19.91 10.83
CA VAL A 110 10.26 -19.65 10.10
C VAL A 110 11.22 -18.93 11.02
N TYR A 111 12.30 -19.61 11.43
CA TYR A 111 13.35 -19.05 12.27
C TYR A 111 14.44 -18.39 11.42
N PHE A 112 14.97 -17.27 11.93
CA PHE A 112 16.05 -16.53 11.29
C PHE A 112 17.32 -16.55 12.14
N ASP A 113 18.49 -16.46 11.50
CA ASP A 113 19.82 -16.52 12.15
C ASP A 113 20.13 -15.34 13.09
N ASN A 114 19.21 -14.39 13.19
CA ASN A 114 19.23 -13.28 14.15
C ASN A 114 18.39 -13.55 15.41
N GLY A 115 17.91 -14.80 15.59
CA GLY A 115 17.12 -15.25 16.73
C GLY A 115 15.64 -14.84 16.71
N THR A 116 15.12 -14.34 15.58
CA THR A 116 13.70 -14.00 15.40
C THR A 116 12.95 -15.07 14.62
N HIS A 117 11.62 -14.99 14.59
CA HIS A 117 10.78 -15.87 13.80
C HIS A 117 9.55 -15.11 13.26
N VAL A 118 8.88 -15.72 12.28
CA VAL A 118 7.56 -15.31 11.76
C VAL A 118 6.77 -16.58 11.45
N ASP A 119 5.48 -16.58 11.80
CA ASP A 119 4.56 -17.71 11.66
C ASP A 119 3.68 -17.52 10.42
N SER A 120 3.86 -18.40 9.43
CA SER A 120 3.20 -18.29 8.11
C SER A 120 2.79 -19.64 7.53
N GLY A 121 1.95 -19.65 6.49
CA GLY A 121 1.64 -20.86 5.71
C GLY A 121 2.76 -21.25 4.75
N LEU A 122 2.70 -22.47 4.20
CA LEU A 122 3.64 -22.95 3.19
C LEU A 122 3.60 -22.13 1.90
N GLU A 123 2.42 -21.67 1.50
CA GLU A 123 2.20 -20.85 0.31
C GLU A 123 2.67 -19.40 0.49
N HIS A 124 3.00 -19.01 1.73
CA HIS A 124 3.41 -17.64 2.02
C HIS A 124 4.70 -17.31 1.29
N LEU A 125 4.75 -16.10 0.68
CA LEU A 125 5.86 -15.69 -0.16
C LEU A 125 6.93 -14.94 0.61
N TRP A 126 8.17 -15.31 0.35
CA TRP A 126 9.38 -14.71 0.89
C TRP A 126 10.22 -14.13 -0.23
N THR A 127 10.51 -12.84 -0.16
CA THR A 127 11.49 -12.21 -1.05
C THR A 127 12.89 -12.52 -0.51
N VAL A 128 13.63 -13.35 -1.21
CA VAL A 128 14.94 -13.85 -0.76
C VAL A 128 16.00 -13.75 -1.86
N SER A 129 17.27 -13.74 -1.47
CA SER A 129 18.39 -13.94 -2.38
C SER A 129 19.31 -15.03 -1.85
N SER A 130 20.14 -15.63 -2.71
CA SER A 130 21.12 -16.64 -2.33
C SER A 130 22.55 -16.13 -2.55
N TYR A 131 23.52 -16.73 -1.86
CA TYR A 131 24.91 -16.30 -1.92
C TYR A 131 25.53 -16.36 -3.34
N HIS A 132 25.05 -17.28 -4.19
CA HIS A 132 25.52 -17.47 -5.57
C HIS A 132 24.61 -16.77 -6.62
N SER A 133 23.58 -16.05 -6.21
CA SER A 133 22.69 -15.35 -7.13
C SER A 133 23.30 -14.01 -7.56
N HIS A 134 23.70 -13.92 -8.81
CA HIS A 134 24.07 -12.65 -9.46
C HIS A 134 22.85 -11.84 -9.92
N THR A 135 21.62 -12.38 -9.77
CA THR A 135 20.36 -11.84 -10.32
C THR A 135 19.54 -11.02 -9.31
N GLY A 136 20.06 -10.78 -8.09
CA GLY A 136 19.36 -9.99 -7.07
C GLY A 136 18.37 -10.82 -6.23
N PHE A 137 17.27 -10.18 -5.77
CA PHE A 137 16.24 -10.83 -4.97
C PHE A 137 15.18 -11.50 -5.84
N THR A 138 14.72 -12.67 -5.40
CA THR A 138 13.63 -13.45 -5.99
C THR A 138 12.58 -13.73 -4.92
N THR A 139 11.32 -13.91 -5.31
CA THR A 139 10.24 -14.26 -4.40
C THR A 139 9.94 -15.75 -4.52
N LEU A 140 9.98 -16.48 -3.41
CA LEU A 140 9.71 -17.92 -3.30
C LEU A 140 8.66 -18.17 -2.23
N SER A 141 7.84 -19.22 -2.39
CA SER A 141 7.00 -19.70 -1.28
C SER A 141 7.86 -20.39 -0.22
N LEU A 142 7.33 -20.53 0.99
CA LEU A 142 8.01 -21.27 2.05
C LEU A 142 8.24 -22.73 1.63
N GLU A 143 7.24 -23.34 0.99
CA GLU A 143 7.34 -24.69 0.41
C GLU A 143 8.52 -24.81 -0.56
N GLU A 144 8.63 -23.88 -1.51
CA GLU A 144 9.75 -23.86 -2.47
C GLU A 144 11.13 -23.70 -1.80
N ILE A 145 11.20 -22.93 -0.72
CA ILE A 145 12.44 -22.77 0.06
C ILE A 145 12.82 -24.09 0.71
N LEU A 146 11.85 -24.83 1.26
CA LEU A 146 12.06 -26.13 1.87
C LEU A 146 12.46 -27.19 0.84
N ASP A 147 11.78 -27.27 -0.29
CA ASP A 147 12.09 -28.22 -1.37
C ASP A 147 13.48 -28.03 -1.96
N ARG A 148 13.91 -26.78 -2.12
CA ARG A 148 15.24 -26.42 -2.63
C ARG A 148 16.33 -26.53 -1.56
N GLY A 149 15.96 -26.81 -0.31
CA GLY A 149 16.84 -26.89 0.85
C GLY A 149 17.34 -25.53 1.35
N ILE A 150 17.40 -25.39 2.67
CA ILE A 150 17.80 -24.15 3.37
C ILE A 150 19.33 -23.98 3.39
N TYR A 151 20.08 -25.05 3.12
CA TYR A 151 21.54 -25.07 3.18
C TYR A 151 22.18 -25.27 1.81
N VAL A 152 23.41 -24.79 1.69
CA VAL A 152 24.36 -25.13 0.61
C VAL A 152 25.50 -25.91 1.22
N GLU A 153 25.80 -27.06 0.63
CA GLU A 153 26.97 -27.86 1.03
C GLU A 153 28.27 -27.12 0.64
N THR A 154 29.24 -27.12 1.55
CA THR A 154 30.54 -26.49 1.39
C THR A 154 31.61 -27.40 1.98
N GLU A 155 32.87 -27.20 1.66
CA GLU A 155 33.95 -27.91 2.34
C GLU A 155 33.94 -27.61 3.84
N ALA A 156 34.14 -28.66 4.66
CA ALA A 156 34.26 -28.51 6.09
C ALA A 156 35.59 -27.79 6.42
N THR A 157 35.53 -26.79 7.29
CA THR A 157 36.70 -26.05 7.77
C THR A 157 36.62 -25.91 9.28
N GLU A 158 37.74 -25.55 9.94
CA GLU A 158 37.75 -25.28 11.39
C GLU A 158 36.66 -24.26 11.81
N ARG A 159 36.36 -23.30 10.93
CA ARG A 159 35.31 -22.27 11.17
C ARG A 159 33.88 -22.72 10.76
N ASN A 160 33.77 -23.76 9.97
CA ASN A 160 32.52 -24.35 9.50
C ASN A 160 32.63 -25.90 9.54
N PRO A 161 32.69 -26.52 10.70
CA PRO A 161 32.88 -27.95 10.83
C PRO A 161 31.73 -28.79 10.29
N LYS A 162 30.53 -28.21 10.14
CA LYS A 162 29.35 -28.87 9.56
C LYS A 162 29.39 -28.93 8.03
N GLY A 163 30.34 -28.22 7.35
CA GLY A 163 30.43 -28.21 5.90
C GLY A 163 29.19 -27.70 5.19
N ARG A 164 28.39 -26.82 5.80
CA ARG A 164 27.17 -26.27 5.21
C ARG A 164 26.99 -24.81 5.60
N ARG A 165 26.35 -24.03 4.70
CA ARG A 165 26.02 -22.62 4.94
C ARG A 165 24.55 -22.37 4.64
N LEU A 166 23.93 -21.39 5.34
CA LEU A 166 22.58 -20.93 5.07
C LEU A 166 22.51 -20.36 3.65
N LYS A 167 21.46 -20.72 2.93
CA LYS A 167 21.31 -20.44 1.49
C LYS A 167 20.60 -19.14 1.22
N TYR A 168 19.47 -18.89 1.90
CA TYR A 168 18.55 -17.79 1.61
C TYR A 168 18.62 -16.69 2.65
N TYR A 169 18.71 -15.43 2.19
CA TYR A 169 18.68 -14.24 3.04
C TYR A 169 17.64 -13.24 2.52
N LEU A 170 17.09 -12.46 3.46
CA LEU A 170 16.05 -11.46 3.21
C LEU A 170 16.64 -10.13 2.73
N PRO A 171 15.83 -9.26 2.05
CA PRO A 171 16.23 -7.88 1.75
C PRO A 171 16.39 -7.09 3.06
N ASN A 172 17.36 -6.18 3.07
CA ASN A 172 17.50 -5.22 4.16
C ASN A 172 16.37 -4.19 4.07
N ILE A 173 15.82 -3.80 5.21
CA ILE A 173 14.85 -2.70 5.31
C ILE A 173 15.57 -1.39 5.64
N GLY A 174 14.98 -0.26 5.25
CA GLY A 174 15.35 1.07 5.74
C GLY A 174 14.89 1.31 7.18
N PRO A 175 15.22 2.49 7.77
CA PRO A 175 14.64 2.89 9.06
C PRO A 175 13.11 2.88 9.00
N VAL A 176 12.46 2.26 9.98
CA VAL A 176 11.00 2.15 10.03
C VAL A 176 10.40 3.49 10.41
N HIS A 177 9.44 3.99 9.62
CA HIS A 177 8.75 5.25 9.90
C HIS A 177 7.82 5.11 11.11
N LYS A 178 7.92 6.05 12.06
CA LYS A 178 7.01 6.18 13.20
C LYS A 178 6.57 7.63 13.33
N ALA A 179 5.36 7.85 13.81
CA ALA A 179 4.84 9.19 14.06
C ALA A 179 5.66 9.89 15.15
N GLU A 180 5.96 11.17 14.94
CA GLU A 180 6.66 11.98 15.94
C GLU A 180 5.77 12.19 17.18
N LYS A 181 6.36 11.97 18.35
CA LYS A 181 5.73 12.17 19.67
C LYS A 181 6.59 13.08 20.52
N PHE A 182 5.95 13.95 21.25
CA PHE A 182 6.68 14.79 22.21
C PHE A 182 7.37 13.91 23.27
N VAL A 183 8.66 14.20 23.54
CA VAL A 183 9.46 13.56 24.60
C VAL A 183 9.87 14.58 25.64
N PRO A 184 9.74 14.29 26.93
CA PRO A 184 9.99 15.25 27.99
C PRO A 184 11.48 15.55 28.21
N VAL A 185 12.36 14.65 27.78
CA VAL A 185 13.83 14.78 27.87
C VAL A 185 14.41 14.69 26.47
N ALA A 186 15.38 15.55 26.16
CA ALA A 186 16.06 15.52 24.87
C ALA A 186 16.62 14.10 24.59
N PRO A 187 16.38 13.52 23.41
CA PRO A 187 16.67 12.11 23.14
C PRO A 187 18.15 11.75 23.35
N TYR A 188 19.08 12.61 22.95
CA TYR A 188 20.51 12.40 23.19
C TYR A 188 20.82 12.33 24.70
N ALA A 189 20.29 13.26 25.50
CA ALA A 189 20.51 13.30 26.93
C ALA A 189 19.89 12.07 27.63
N MET A 190 18.74 11.59 27.12
CA MET A 190 18.14 10.34 27.59
C MET A 190 19.07 9.14 27.33
N GLY A 191 19.66 9.06 26.14
CA GLY A 191 20.64 8.02 25.79
C GLY A 191 21.89 8.08 26.67
N VAL A 192 22.42 9.27 26.90
CA VAL A 192 23.57 9.48 27.81
C VAL A 192 23.24 9.06 29.23
N TRP A 193 22.07 9.41 29.76
CA TRP A 193 21.65 8.97 31.11
C TRP A 193 21.44 7.45 31.18
N LEU A 194 20.91 6.81 30.15
CA LEU A 194 20.76 5.36 30.10
C LEU A 194 22.11 4.62 30.16
N GLY A 195 23.17 5.20 29.58
CA GLY A 195 24.54 4.67 29.70
C GLY A 195 25.13 5.05 31.06
N ASP A 196 25.54 6.29 31.25
CA ASP A 196 26.37 6.81 32.33
C ASP A 196 25.60 7.46 33.48
N GLY A 197 24.27 7.39 33.51
CA GLY A 197 23.44 7.93 34.58
C GLY A 197 23.57 7.16 35.87
N THR A 198 23.66 7.88 37.00
CA THR A 198 23.75 7.29 38.33
C THR A 198 22.37 6.98 38.92
N ARG A 199 22.34 6.24 40.06
CA ARG A 199 21.11 5.89 40.80
C ARG A 199 20.35 7.13 41.27
N ASN A 200 21.05 8.26 41.49
CA ASN A 200 20.44 9.52 41.85
C ASN A 200 19.92 10.24 40.61
N PHE A 201 18.65 10.56 40.59
CA PHE A 201 17.97 11.22 39.49
C PHE A 201 18.71 12.42 38.96
N GLY A 202 18.93 12.47 37.64
CA GLY A 202 19.47 13.61 36.94
C GLY A 202 20.97 13.78 37.01
N SER A 203 21.72 12.81 37.56
CA SER A 203 23.17 12.87 37.51
C SER A 203 23.77 11.90 36.51
N VAL A 204 24.83 12.35 35.83
CA VAL A 204 25.61 11.59 34.86
C VAL A 204 27.08 11.67 35.23
N THR A 205 27.84 10.59 35.04
CA THR A 205 29.29 10.55 35.24
C THR A 205 29.97 10.19 33.92
N ASN A 206 30.64 11.14 33.30
CA ASN A 206 31.36 10.92 32.03
C ASN A 206 32.62 11.79 31.97
N VAL A 207 33.70 11.23 31.44
CA VAL A 207 35.00 11.91 31.31
C VAL A 207 35.18 12.69 30.02
N ASP A 208 34.36 12.38 28.98
CA ASP A 208 34.46 13.01 27.67
C ASP A 208 33.73 14.36 27.63
N GLN A 209 34.48 15.43 27.40
CA GLN A 209 33.92 16.78 27.32
C GLN A 209 32.91 16.93 26.16
N GLU A 210 33.13 16.25 25.03
CA GLU A 210 32.21 16.28 23.90
C GLU A 210 30.80 15.75 24.23
N VAL A 211 30.65 14.84 25.21
CA VAL A 211 29.35 14.37 25.71
C VAL A 211 28.64 15.52 26.42
N TRP A 212 29.35 16.27 27.27
CA TRP A 212 28.80 17.42 28.01
C TRP A 212 28.38 18.55 27.08
N ASP A 213 29.20 18.85 26.08
CA ASP A 213 28.94 19.93 25.11
C ASP A 213 27.69 19.65 24.26
N ASN A 214 27.36 18.37 24.05
CA ASN A 214 26.21 17.93 23.24
C ASN A 214 24.93 17.67 24.04
N LEU A 215 24.96 17.78 25.37
CA LEU A 215 23.78 17.46 26.20
C LEU A 215 22.62 18.42 26.04
N GLY A 216 22.87 19.70 25.75
CA GLY A 216 21.83 20.72 25.57
C GLY A 216 21.16 21.18 26.87
N TYR A 217 21.73 20.84 28.02
CA TYR A 217 21.26 21.23 29.36
C TYR A 217 22.33 21.97 30.16
N THR A 218 21.90 22.85 31.06
CA THR A 218 22.79 23.44 32.07
C THR A 218 23.14 22.42 33.13
N TYR A 219 24.38 22.27 33.47
CA TYR A 219 24.85 21.32 34.48
C TYR A 219 25.87 21.92 35.44
N THR A 220 25.95 21.38 36.63
CA THR A 220 26.98 21.74 37.61
C THR A 220 27.86 20.54 37.92
N ILE A 221 29.16 20.67 37.69
CA ILE A 221 30.13 19.64 38.02
C ILE A 221 30.31 19.61 39.56
N THR A 222 29.95 18.48 40.18
CA THR A 222 30.08 18.32 41.65
C THR A 222 31.30 17.55 42.07
N ASN A 223 31.92 16.79 41.14
CA ASN A 223 33.18 16.12 41.38
C ASN A 223 34.07 16.28 40.17
N SER A 224 35.17 17.06 40.30
CA SER A 224 36.12 17.33 39.23
C SER A 224 36.97 16.13 38.81
N GLN A 225 37.20 15.17 39.72
CA GLN A 225 37.99 13.97 39.43
C GLN A 225 37.20 12.94 38.63
N THR A 226 35.95 12.73 38.97
CA THR A 226 35.05 11.79 38.27
C THR A 226 34.20 12.45 37.19
N LYS A 227 34.29 13.81 37.10
CA LYS A 227 33.40 14.60 36.25
C LYS A 227 31.91 14.21 36.38
N THR A 228 31.45 14.13 37.62
CA THR A 228 30.03 13.88 37.89
C THR A 228 29.29 15.21 37.97
N ALA A 229 28.19 15.35 37.29
CA ALA A 229 27.35 16.55 37.26
C ALA A 229 25.91 16.22 37.66
N TYR A 230 25.27 17.17 38.37
CA TYR A 230 23.86 17.10 38.79
C TYR A 230 23.01 18.16 38.07
N GLY A 231 21.70 17.93 38.06
CA GLY A 231 20.72 18.90 37.58
C GLY A 231 20.32 18.75 36.13
N LEU A 232 20.88 17.75 35.45
CA LEU A 232 20.74 17.53 34.01
C LEU A 232 19.35 17.14 33.55
N VAL A 233 18.58 16.41 34.35
CA VAL A 233 17.35 15.78 33.83
C VAL A 233 16.26 15.79 34.91
N THR A 234 15.88 17.03 35.34
CA THR A 234 14.73 17.22 36.26
C THR A 234 13.44 16.67 35.67
N ASP A 235 13.36 16.56 34.32
CA ASP A 235 12.20 16.09 33.60
C ASP A 235 12.07 14.56 33.50
N LEU A 236 13.09 13.79 33.92
CA LEU A 236 12.98 12.31 34.02
C LEU A 236 11.80 11.87 34.87
N LYS A 237 11.44 12.68 35.90
CA LYS A 237 10.26 12.43 36.75
C LYS A 237 8.92 12.48 36.01
N LYS A 238 8.89 13.08 34.81
CA LYS A 238 7.71 13.19 33.96
C LYS A 238 7.51 11.96 33.07
N ILE A 239 8.44 10.99 33.09
CA ILE A 239 8.34 9.77 32.29
C ILE A 239 7.72 8.68 33.15
N ASP A 240 6.49 8.28 32.83
CA ASP A 240 5.81 7.17 33.49
C ASP A 240 6.65 5.89 33.39
N GLY A 241 6.84 5.23 34.54
CA GLY A 241 7.53 3.97 34.65
C GLY A 241 9.03 4.05 34.96
N ILE A 242 9.68 5.24 34.92
CA ILE A 242 11.03 5.38 35.48
C ILE A 242 10.93 5.61 36.97
N ALA A 243 11.29 4.58 37.74
CA ALA A 243 11.28 4.64 39.22
C ALA A 243 12.32 5.63 39.75
N HIS A 244 12.05 6.24 40.92
CA HIS A 244 12.94 7.22 41.56
C HIS A 244 14.35 6.72 41.92
N SER A 245 14.62 5.39 41.79
CA SER A 245 15.93 4.79 41.96
C SER A 245 16.14 3.67 40.95
N CYS A 246 16.38 4.01 39.70
CA CYS A 246 16.68 3.03 38.66
C CYS A 246 18.19 2.68 38.68
N GLY A 247 18.50 1.47 39.12
CA GLY A 247 19.87 0.93 39.10
C GLY A 247 20.31 0.51 37.69
N SER A 248 21.58 0.28 37.47
CA SER A 248 22.12 -0.11 36.14
C SER A 248 21.46 -1.38 35.57
N HIS A 249 21.02 -2.32 36.45
CA HIS A 249 20.33 -3.55 36.05
C HIS A 249 18.85 -3.34 35.64
N ASP A 250 18.24 -2.21 36.05
CA ASP A 250 16.80 -1.92 35.87
C ASP A 250 16.55 -0.94 34.75
N LYS A 251 17.60 -0.38 34.14
CA LYS A 251 17.50 0.59 33.04
C LYS A 251 16.81 -0.03 31.81
N TYR A 252 15.98 0.77 31.12
CA TYR A 252 15.29 0.43 29.89
C TYR A 252 15.00 1.68 29.07
N ILE A 253 14.75 1.54 27.77
CA ILE A 253 14.34 2.65 26.92
C ILE A 253 12.81 2.78 27.00
N PRO A 254 12.26 3.93 27.45
CA PRO A 254 10.82 4.13 27.47
C PRO A 254 10.23 4.05 26.08
N SER A 255 9.05 3.43 25.96
CA SER A 255 8.39 3.17 24.66
C SER A 255 8.14 4.46 23.86
N ILE A 256 7.94 5.60 24.52
CA ILE A 256 7.76 6.91 23.87
C ILE A 256 9.00 7.32 23.04
N TYR A 257 10.19 6.79 23.32
CA TYR A 257 11.40 7.00 22.52
C TYR A 257 11.57 5.92 21.44
N LEU A 258 11.22 4.66 21.73
CA LEU A 258 11.30 3.54 20.77
C LEU A 258 10.27 3.67 19.64
N GLU A 259 9.06 4.12 19.99
CA GLU A 259 7.93 4.30 19.06
C GLU A 259 7.79 5.78 18.65
N ASN A 260 8.92 6.40 18.22
CA ASN A 260 9.00 7.81 17.84
C ASN A 260 9.65 7.97 16.45
N SER A 261 9.78 9.22 15.98
CA SER A 261 10.40 9.54 14.69
C SER A 261 11.82 8.99 14.56
N ILE A 262 12.32 8.91 13.33
CA ILE A 262 13.69 8.44 13.04
C ILE A 262 14.72 9.32 13.77
N GLU A 263 14.49 10.62 13.78
CA GLU A 263 15.36 11.63 14.38
C GLU A 263 15.50 11.42 15.89
N VAL A 264 14.37 11.23 16.59
CA VAL A 264 14.35 10.96 18.04
C VAL A 264 15.11 9.68 18.37
N ARG A 265 14.86 8.62 17.61
CA ARG A 265 15.54 7.32 17.82
C ARG A 265 17.04 7.39 17.51
N MET A 266 17.44 8.14 16.47
CA MET A 266 18.86 8.34 16.12
C MET A 266 19.61 9.14 17.20
N GLU A 267 19.01 10.22 17.71
CA GLU A 267 19.62 11.01 18.78
C GLU A 267 19.76 10.19 20.08
N LEU A 268 18.74 9.40 20.42
CA LEU A 268 18.81 8.45 21.54
C LEU A 268 19.96 7.45 21.35
N LEU A 269 20.06 6.86 20.15
CA LEU A 269 21.12 5.90 19.81
C LEU A 269 22.51 6.54 19.93
N ARG A 270 22.68 7.79 19.46
CA ARG A 270 23.95 8.53 19.61
C ARG A 270 24.35 8.67 21.07
N GLY A 271 23.41 9.02 21.95
CA GLY A 271 23.68 9.10 23.39
C GLY A 271 24.13 7.77 24.02
N LEU A 272 23.46 6.67 23.67
CA LEU A 272 23.84 5.32 24.11
C LEU A 272 25.21 4.91 23.57
N MET A 273 25.52 5.23 22.32
CA MET A 273 26.79 4.85 21.67
C MET A 273 27.96 5.72 22.15
N ASP A 274 27.74 6.97 22.51
CA ASP A 274 28.78 7.84 23.05
C ASP A 274 29.20 7.42 24.47
N THR A 275 28.30 6.80 25.23
CA THR A 275 28.56 6.23 26.56
C THR A 275 29.07 4.79 26.49
N ASP A 276 28.18 3.83 26.52
CA ASP A 276 28.48 2.37 26.61
C ASP A 276 28.78 1.72 25.25
N GLY A 277 28.71 2.48 24.15
CA GLY A 277 29.06 2.03 22.81
C GLY A 277 30.58 2.10 22.53
N THR A 278 31.07 1.08 21.82
CA THR A 278 32.48 1.03 21.39
C THR A 278 32.61 0.74 19.91
N ILE A 279 33.74 1.18 19.35
CA ILE A 279 34.15 0.83 17.99
C ILE A 279 35.61 0.38 18.00
N ASP A 280 35.90 -0.83 17.50
CA ASP A 280 37.25 -1.36 17.46
C ASP A 280 38.05 -0.82 16.25
N ALA A 281 39.34 -1.17 16.20
CA ALA A 281 40.23 -0.75 15.12
C ALA A 281 39.83 -1.31 13.72
N LYS A 282 38.95 -2.31 13.67
CA LYS A 282 38.41 -2.91 12.43
C LYS A 282 37.04 -2.33 12.08
N GLY A 283 36.54 -1.31 12.83
CA GLY A 283 35.26 -0.67 12.61
C GLY A 283 34.05 -1.48 13.10
N ARG A 284 34.25 -2.50 13.97
CA ARG A 284 33.14 -3.27 14.52
C ARG A 284 32.50 -2.53 15.67
N LEU A 285 31.17 -2.39 15.59
CA LEU A 285 30.34 -1.72 16.58
C LEU A 285 29.89 -2.71 17.65
N THR A 286 30.01 -2.31 18.91
CA THR A 286 29.57 -3.10 20.06
C THR A 286 28.94 -2.18 21.12
N TYR A 287 27.83 -2.60 21.69
CA TYR A 287 27.18 -1.95 22.81
C TYR A 287 27.21 -2.89 24.02
N TYR A 288 27.42 -2.34 25.22
CA TYR A 288 27.51 -3.10 26.46
C TYR A 288 26.44 -2.62 27.46
N THR A 289 25.79 -3.55 28.15
CA THR A 289 24.86 -3.25 29.25
C THR A 289 24.72 -4.41 30.20
N VAL A 290 24.43 -4.14 31.48
CA VAL A 290 24.11 -5.14 32.51
C VAL A 290 22.60 -5.37 32.63
N SER A 291 21.78 -4.50 32.05
CA SER A 291 20.30 -4.64 32.03
C SER A 291 19.85 -5.54 30.90
N SER A 292 19.10 -6.60 31.24
CA SER A 292 18.47 -7.46 30.22
C SER A 292 17.41 -6.74 29.41
N ARG A 293 16.67 -5.84 30.04
CA ARG A 293 15.63 -5.05 29.35
C ARG A 293 16.25 -4.02 28.40
N LEU A 294 17.27 -3.28 28.86
CA LEU A 294 17.98 -2.33 28.01
C LEU A 294 18.69 -3.04 26.83
N ARG A 295 19.17 -4.28 27.00
CA ARG A 295 19.70 -5.12 25.92
C ARG A 295 18.63 -5.34 24.83
N ASP A 296 17.43 -5.75 25.21
CA ASP A 296 16.37 -6.07 24.25
C ASP A 296 15.84 -4.80 23.57
N ASP A 297 15.67 -3.71 24.35
CA ASP A 297 15.29 -2.39 23.83
C ASP A 297 16.35 -1.84 22.84
N PHE A 298 17.65 -2.03 23.14
CA PHE A 298 18.73 -1.63 22.23
C PHE A 298 18.71 -2.42 20.92
N ILE A 299 18.47 -3.73 20.97
CA ILE A 299 18.31 -4.57 19.78
C ILE A 299 17.13 -4.09 18.94
N TYR A 300 15.99 -3.81 19.58
CA TYR A 300 14.83 -3.22 18.91
C TYR A 300 15.18 -1.89 18.27
N LEU A 301 15.83 -0.98 18.99
CA LEU A 301 16.23 0.34 18.48
C LEU A 301 17.11 0.22 17.23
N ILE A 302 18.14 -0.63 17.26
CA ILE A 302 19.03 -0.84 16.09
C ILE A 302 18.24 -1.36 14.89
N ARG A 303 17.40 -2.39 15.08
CA ARG A 303 16.59 -2.98 14.00
C ARG A 303 15.59 -1.97 13.45
N SER A 304 14.97 -1.17 14.29
CA SER A 304 14.01 -0.13 13.92
C SER A 304 14.62 0.99 13.06
N LEU A 305 15.93 1.17 13.14
CA LEU A 305 16.72 2.14 12.35
C LEU A 305 17.43 1.50 11.15
N GLY A 306 17.07 0.26 10.79
CA GLY A 306 17.63 -0.46 9.63
C GLY A 306 18.99 -1.12 9.89
N GLY A 307 19.45 -1.15 11.14
CA GLY A 307 20.65 -1.91 11.54
C GLY A 307 20.30 -3.38 11.77
N THR A 308 21.33 -4.21 11.89
CA THR A 308 21.18 -5.65 12.08
C THR A 308 22.12 -6.17 13.17
N THR A 309 21.66 -7.18 13.90
CA THR A 309 22.42 -7.88 14.92
C THR A 309 22.01 -9.34 14.94
N LYS A 310 22.97 -10.23 15.28
CA LYS A 310 22.73 -11.67 15.47
C LYS A 310 22.38 -12.02 16.94
N GLY A 311 21.97 -11.01 17.73
CA GLY A 311 21.66 -11.17 19.13
C GLY A 311 22.80 -10.67 20.02
N TRP A 312 23.01 -11.32 21.15
CA TRP A 312 23.95 -10.90 22.18
C TRP A 312 24.75 -12.09 22.73
N SER A 313 25.87 -11.78 23.36
CA SER A 313 26.68 -12.74 24.14
C SER A 313 26.88 -12.24 25.56
N LEU A 314 27.03 -13.15 26.51
CA LEU A 314 27.34 -12.83 27.92
C LEU A 314 28.85 -12.76 28.09
N LYS A 315 29.35 -11.61 28.52
CA LYS A 315 30.74 -11.43 28.91
C LYS A 315 30.83 -11.44 30.44
N LYS A 316 31.46 -12.45 30.99
CA LYS A 316 31.73 -12.52 32.42
C LYS A 316 32.83 -11.53 32.79
N THR A 317 32.58 -10.71 33.82
CA THR A 317 33.57 -9.79 34.36
C THR A 317 33.72 -10.01 35.89
N THR A 318 34.76 -9.41 36.48
CA THR A 318 35.01 -9.53 37.92
C THR A 318 33.97 -8.85 38.82
N HIS A 319 33.14 -7.91 38.23
CA HIS A 319 32.17 -7.14 39.02
C HIS A 319 30.71 -7.54 38.72
N SER A 320 30.35 -7.75 37.47
CA SER A 320 29.03 -8.26 37.06
C SER A 320 29.05 -8.75 35.61
N ASP A 321 28.20 -9.73 35.32
CA ASP A 321 28.02 -10.21 33.95
C ASP A 321 27.42 -9.10 33.06
N CYS A 322 27.97 -8.94 31.88
CA CYS A 322 27.60 -7.88 30.95
C CYS A 322 27.13 -8.46 29.61
N TYR A 323 26.02 -7.98 29.11
CA TYR A 323 25.54 -8.27 27.75
C TYR A 323 26.35 -7.48 26.73
N CYS A 324 26.85 -8.18 25.72
CA CYS A 324 27.66 -7.65 24.62
C CYS A 324 26.86 -7.81 23.33
N ILE A 325 26.41 -6.71 22.72
CA ILE A 325 25.63 -6.68 21.48
C ILE A 325 26.54 -6.18 20.36
N GLN A 326 26.94 -7.09 19.45
CA GLN A 326 27.62 -6.71 18.22
C GLN A 326 26.60 -6.47 17.12
N PHE A 327 26.73 -5.36 16.38
CA PHE A 327 25.76 -5.00 15.37
C PHE A 327 26.43 -4.31 14.16
N GLN A 328 25.70 -4.23 13.07
CA GLN A 328 26.08 -3.49 11.86
C GLN A 328 25.08 -2.38 11.62
N PHE A 329 25.60 -1.19 11.28
CA PHE A 329 24.78 0.00 11.06
C PHE A 329 25.37 0.80 9.89
N ASN A 330 24.71 0.71 8.74
CA ASN A 330 25.21 1.23 7.46
C ASN A 330 24.66 2.62 7.09
N SER A 331 24.07 3.38 8.06
CA SER A 331 23.63 4.74 7.81
C SER A 331 24.79 5.65 7.43
N LYS A 332 24.56 6.61 6.51
CA LYS A 332 25.54 7.65 6.18
C LYS A 332 25.59 8.72 7.26
N GLU A 333 24.57 8.86 8.10
CA GLU A 333 24.57 9.80 9.21
C GLU A 333 25.51 9.37 10.31
N PRO A 334 26.16 10.34 11.01
CA PRO A 334 27.04 10.04 12.14
C PRO A 334 26.32 9.23 13.23
N LEU A 335 26.99 8.20 13.75
CA LEU A 335 26.50 7.38 14.86
C LEU A 335 27.00 7.87 16.21
N PHE A 336 28.12 8.56 16.23
CA PHE A 336 28.72 9.11 17.42
C PHE A 336 28.82 10.63 17.30
N LYS A 337 28.57 11.36 18.38
CA LYS A 337 28.91 12.79 18.48
C LYS A 337 30.36 12.96 18.94
N ILE A 338 30.93 11.97 19.62
CA ILE A 338 32.34 11.94 19.99
C ILE A 338 33.20 11.70 18.74
N LYS A 339 33.96 12.71 18.32
CA LYS A 339 34.73 12.73 17.07
C LYS A 339 35.72 11.57 16.97
N ARG A 340 36.44 11.23 18.07
CA ARG A 340 37.42 10.12 18.09
C ARG A 340 36.78 8.75 17.84
N LYS A 341 35.49 8.55 18.21
CA LYS A 341 34.74 7.34 17.90
C LYS A 341 34.25 7.34 16.46
N GLU A 342 33.67 8.46 15.99
CA GLU A 342 33.12 8.56 14.62
C GLU A 342 34.21 8.45 13.56
N GLN A 343 35.40 9.00 13.77
CA GLN A 343 36.55 8.91 12.83
C GLN A 343 37.02 7.46 12.60
N ARG A 344 36.76 6.54 13.53
CA ARG A 344 37.04 5.11 13.36
C ARG A 344 35.97 4.37 12.58
N ARG A 345 34.84 5.02 12.35
CA ARG A 345 33.70 4.40 11.69
C ARG A 345 34.03 4.19 10.20
N CYS A 346 34.03 2.93 9.81
CA CYS A 346 34.21 2.53 8.42
C CYS A 346 32.83 2.09 7.90
N VAL A 347 32.16 2.95 7.14
CA VAL A 347 30.89 2.59 6.48
C VAL A 347 31.24 1.66 5.31
N LYS A 348 31.50 0.38 5.63
CA LYS A 348 31.64 -0.63 4.59
C LYS A 348 30.24 -1.03 4.11
N VAL A 349 30.06 -1.01 2.79
CA VAL A 349 28.87 -1.49 2.10
C VAL A 349 28.79 -3.04 2.15
N HIS A 350 29.08 -3.64 3.28
CA HIS A 350 28.80 -5.05 3.49
C HIS A 350 27.38 -5.14 4.07
N SER A 351 26.43 -5.49 3.21
CA SER A 351 25.06 -5.76 3.63
C SER A 351 25.05 -6.84 4.69
N SER A 352 24.69 -6.47 5.90
CA SER A 352 24.28 -7.41 6.92
C SER A 352 23.07 -8.19 6.40
N ARG A 353 23.14 -9.50 6.42
CA ARG A 353 22.11 -10.38 5.84
C ARG A 353 21.45 -11.16 6.96
N VAL A 354 20.13 -11.22 6.94
CA VAL A 354 19.30 -12.06 7.80
C VAL A 354 18.93 -13.31 7.01
N TYR A 355 19.38 -14.48 7.47
CA TYR A 355 19.20 -15.76 6.79
C TYR A 355 18.04 -16.54 7.40
N ILE A 356 17.30 -17.29 6.57
CA ILE A 356 16.39 -18.34 7.02
C ILE A 356 17.23 -19.48 7.59
N GLU A 357 17.03 -19.80 8.88
CA GLU A 357 17.83 -20.78 9.62
C GLU A 357 17.17 -22.16 9.70
N SER A 358 15.87 -22.18 10.05
CA SER A 358 15.09 -23.42 10.14
C SER A 358 13.60 -23.11 10.00
N VAL A 359 12.82 -24.16 9.75
CA VAL A 359 11.35 -24.09 9.66
C VAL A 359 10.77 -25.25 10.45
N GLU A 360 9.73 -24.97 11.26
CA GLU A 360 9.08 -25.94 12.13
C GLU A 360 7.56 -25.84 11.95
N TYR A 361 6.87 -26.97 11.83
CA TYR A 361 5.41 -27.01 11.84
C TYR A 361 4.88 -26.83 13.27
N ILE A 362 4.01 -25.86 13.49
CA ILE A 362 3.50 -25.50 14.83
C ILE A 362 1.99 -25.77 15.02
N GLY A 363 1.34 -26.42 14.07
CA GLY A 363 -0.10 -26.76 14.16
C GLY A 363 -1.01 -25.87 13.30
N GLU A 364 -2.31 -25.94 13.57
CA GLU A 364 -3.32 -25.14 12.89
C GLU A 364 -3.66 -23.90 13.73
N HIS A 365 -3.60 -22.72 13.11
CA HIS A 365 -3.92 -21.43 13.73
C HIS A 365 -4.74 -20.54 12.78
N GLU A 366 -5.56 -19.68 13.36
CA GLU A 366 -6.26 -18.62 12.61
C GLU A 366 -5.26 -17.72 11.88
N ALA A 367 -5.52 -17.46 10.61
CA ALA A 367 -4.62 -16.72 9.72
C ALA A 367 -5.36 -15.62 8.94
N THR A 368 -4.65 -14.56 8.58
CA THR A 368 -5.16 -13.45 7.78
C THR A 368 -4.15 -13.05 6.71
N CYS A 369 -4.65 -12.75 5.53
CA CYS A 369 -3.91 -12.10 4.45
C CYS A 369 -4.26 -10.62 4.43
N ILE A 370 -3.28 -9.72 4.26
CA ILE A 370 -3.51 -8.31 4.00
C ILE A 370 -2.91 -7.90 2.66
N GLU A 371 -3.60 -7.04 1.93
CA GLU A 371 -3.08 -6.40 0.74
C GLU A 371 -2.62 -4.98 1.07
N VAL A 372 -1.51 -4.55 0.45
CA VAL A 372 -0.89 -3.27 0.75
C VAL A 372 -0.51 -2.52 -0.53
N ASP A 373 -0.54 -1.18 -0.50
CA ASP A 373 -0.21 -0.33 -1.64
C ASP A 373 1.28 0.02 -1.75
N SER A 374 2.15 -0.64 -0.96
CA SER A 374 3.60 -0.44 -1.06
C SER A 374 4.12 -0.76 -2.46
N LYS A 375 5.15 -0.03 -2.93
CA LYS A 375 5.71 -0.18 -4.29
C LYS A 375 6.26 -1.57 -4.56
N ASP A 376 6.79 -2.22 -3.55
CA ASP A 376 7.36 -3.57 -3.60
C ASP A 376 6.38 -4.65 -3.13
N ARG A 377 5.15 -4.26 -2.73
CA ARG A 377 4.14 -5.13 -2.14
C ARG A 377 4.59 -5.82 -0.86
N LEU A 378 5.65 -5.29 -0.21
CA LEU A 378 6.16 -5.77 1.06
C LEU A 378 5.64 -4.92 2.21
N TYR A 379 5.46 -5.56 3.36
CA TYR A 379 5.21 -4.94 4.64
C TYR A 379 6.11 -5.55 5.72
N ILE A 380 6.22 -4.89 6.88
CA ILE A 380 7.20 -5.22 7.90
C ILE A 380 6.51 -5.87 9.10
N CYS A 381 6.82 -7.15 9.39
CA CYS A 381 6.38 -7.86 10.57
C CYS A 381 7.11 -7.38 11.85
N GLU A 382 6.60 -7.73 13.05
CA GLU A 382 7.09 -7.30 14.37
C GLU A 382 8.62 -7.36 14.52
N ASN A 383 9.25 -8.40 13.99
CA ASN A 383 10.69 -8.60 14.08
C ASN A 383 11.50 -7.93 12.96
N PHE A 384 10.90 -6.95 12.27
CA PHE A 384 11.50 -6.23 11.13
C PHE A 384 11.78 -7.13 9.91
N ILE A 385 10.86 -8.08 9.65
CA ILE A 385 10.92 -9.04 8.54
C ILE A 385 9.94 -8.63 7.43
N PRO A 386 10.38 -8.45 6.15
CA PRO A 386 9.52 -8.10 5.02
C PRO A 386 8.86 -9.31 4.34
N THR A 387 7.61 -9.19 3.82
CA THR A 387 6.80 -10.28 3.19
C THR A 387 5.79 -9.84 2.10
N HIS A 388 5.13 -10.75 1.27
CA HIS A 388 4.54 -10.50 -0.08
C HIS A 388 3.19 -11.18 -0.48
N ASN A 389 2.59 -10.89 -1.75
CA ASN A 389 1.33 -11.49 -2.35
C ASN A 389 1.18 -11.49 -3.91
N THR A 390 0.51 -12.55 -4.66
CA THR A 390 -0.25 -12.75 -6.00
C THR A 390 0.13 -13.90 -6.98
N THR A 391 -0.85 -14.58 -7.88
CA THR A 391 -0.60 -15.22 -9.21
C THR A 391 -1.61 -16.15 -9.88
N THR A 392 -1.93 -16.17 -11.22
CA THR A 392 -2.41 -17.39 -12.01
C THR A 392 -2.13 -17.35 -13.52
N LEU A 393 -2.08 -16.18 -14.20
CA LEU A 393 -1.90 -16.06 -15.66
C LEU A 393 -0.52 -16.54 -16.18
N ALA A 394 0.49 -16.61 -15.34
CA ALA A 394 1.84 -17.00 -15.74
C ALA A 394 1.92 -18.47 -16.20
N TRP A 395 1.11 -19.37 -15.64
CA TRP A 395 1.06 -20.78 -16.08
C TRP A 395 0.62 -20.89 -17.54
N LEU A 396 -0.44 -20.18 -17.91
CA LEU A 396 -0.96 -20.18 -19.26
C LEU A 396 0.10 -19.70 -20.26
N THR A 397 0.86 -18.68 -19.95
CA THR A 397 1.92 -18.17 -20.85
C THR A 397 2.94 -19.25 -21.20
N PHE A 398 3.47 -19.96 -20.21
CA PHE A 398 4.48 -20.98 -20.44
C PHE A 398 3.92 -22.21 -21.16
N LEU A 399 2.77 -22.71 -20.72
CA LEU A 399 2.14 -23.87 -21.33
C LEU A 399 1.77 -23.65 -22.80
N LEU A 400 1.22 -22.47 -23.12
CA LEU A 400 0.85 -22.12 -24.49
C LEU A 400 2.07 -22.03 -25.40
N LEU A 401 3.17 -21.43 -24.93
CA LEU A 401 4.43 -21.40 -25.66
C LEU A 401 5.03 -22.79 -25.86
N LEU A 402 4.86 -23.72 -24.94
CA LEU A 402 5.39 -25.09 -25.06
C LEU A 402 4.57 -26.00 -25.97
N THR A 403 3.25 -25.85 -25.99
CA THR A 403 2.31 -26.83 -26.56
C THR A 403 1.66 -26.41 -27.88
N GLN A 404 1.70 -25.12 -28.22
CA GLN A 404 1.09 -24.59 -29.43
C GLN A 404 2.19 -24.28 -30.46
N ASP A 405 2.03 -24.77 -31.69
CA ASP A 405 2.94 -24.48 -32.78
C ASP A 405 2.78 -23.04 -33.27
N ASP A 406 3.91 -22.39 -33.68
CA ASP A 406 3.94 -21.02 -34.17
C ASP A 406 3.10 -20.09 -33.28
N CYS A 407 3.42 -20.10 -31.98
CA CYS A 407 2.67 -19.43 -30.93
C CYS A 407 3.26 -18.04 -30.61
N ARG A 408 2.40 -17.03 -30.61
CA ARG A 408 2.70 -15.70 -30.05
C ARG A 408 1.65 -15.32 -29.03
N VAL A 409 2.10 -14.89 -27.87
CA VAL A 409 1.25 -14.43 -26.78
C VAL A 409 1.46 -12.93 -26.57
N LEU A 410 0.38 -12.16 -26.56
CA LEU A 410 0.39 -10.78 -26.10
C LEU A 410 -0.17 -10.74 -24.69
N VAL A 411 0.66 -10.38 -23.72
CA VAL A 411 0.21 -10.15 -22.34
C VAL A 411 0.04 -8.66 -22.13
N THR A 412 -1.13 -8.23 -21.70
CA THR A 412 -1.42 -6.80 -21.51
C THR A 412 -2.17 -6.51 -20.23
N SER A 413 -2.03 -5.28 -19.74
CA SER A 413 -2.74 -4.73 -18.57
C SER A 413 -2.79 -3.21 -18.70
N PRO A 414 -3.75 -2.50 -18.09
CA PRO A 414 -3.82 -1.03 -18.10
C PRO A 414 -2.58 -0.34 -17.52
N SER A 415 -1.83 -1.03 -16.66
CA SER A 415 -0.70 -0.48 -15.93
C SER A 415 0.63 -1.15 -16.31
N ALA A 416 1.61 -0.34 -16.76
CA ALA A 416 2.99 -0.80 -16.97
C ALA A 416 3.62 -1.38 -15.69
N GLN A 417 3.23 -0.86 -14.54
CA GLN A 417 3.71 -1.32 -13.23
C GLN A 417 3.22 -2.75 -12.93
N GLN A 418 1.99 -3.07 -13.29
CA GLN A 418 1.40 -4.41 -13.16
C GLN A 418 2.19 -5.43 -14.01
N LEU A 419 2.41 -5.14 -15.28
CA LEU A 419 3.15 -6.04 -16.17
C LEU A 419 4.60 -6.22 -15.77
N GLN A 420 5.34 -5.12 -15.56
CA GLN A 420 6.79 -5.15 -15.39
C GLN A 420 7.25 -5.58 -13.99
N ARG A 421 6.38 -5.48 -12.98
CA ARG A 421 6.75 -5.81 -11.59
C ARG A 421 6.01 -7.02 -11.06
N VAL A 422 4.69 -7.08 -11.26
CA VAL A 422 3.88 -8.17 -10.71
C VAL A 422 3.93 -9.38 -11.64
N TYR A 423 3.56 -9.20 -12.90
CA TYR A 423 3.49 -10.32 -13.84
C TYR A 423 4.87 -10.92 -14.15
N TYR A 424 5.89 -10.07 -14.34
CA TYR A 424 7.27 -10.53 -14.53
C TYR A 424 7.80 -11.34 -13.33
N ALA A 425 7.52 -10.87 -12.11
CA ALA A 425 7.94 -11.61 -10.91
C ALA A 425 7.30 -13.02 -10.87
N GLU A 426 6.01 -13.12 -11.25
CA GLU A 426 5.33 -14.39 -11.34
C GLU A 426 5.89 -15.30 -12.45
N LEU A 427 6.22 -14.75 -13.60
CA LEU A 427 6.91 -15.51 -14.66
C LEU A 427 8.23 -16.08 -14.16
N MET A 428 9.04 -15.27 -13.48
CA MET A 428 10.34 -15.73 -12.94
C MET A 428 10.17 -16.81 -11.87
N LYS A 429 9.16 -16.69 -11.02
CA LYS A 429 8.80 -17.68 -10.01
C LYS A 429 8.44 -19.01 -10.66
N TRP A 430 7.51 -19.00 -11.62
CA TRP A 430 7.05 -20.24 -12.26
C TRP A 430 8.08 -20.84 -13.18
N LYS A 431 8.94 -20.05 -13.85
CA LYS A 431 10.12 -20.56 -14.54
C LYS A 431 11.03 -21.33 -13.58
N GLY A 432 11.21 -20.81 -12.36
CA GLY A 432 12.02 -21.45 -11.33
C GLY A 432 11.47 -22.80 -10.84
N LYS A 433 10.14 -23.04 -10.96
CA LYS A 433 9.49 -24.31 -10.60
C LYS A 433 9.59 -25.39 -11.66
N MET A 434 9.86 -25.02 -12.90
CA MET A 434 9.99 -25.97 -14.00
C MET A 434 11.20 -26.89 -13.83
N PRO A 435 11.16 -28.12 -14.37
CA PRO A 435 12.36 -28.92 -14.57
C PRO A 435 13.44 -28.11 -15.29
N ARG A 436 14.68 -28.16 -14.80
CA ARG A 436 15.77 -27.29 -15.28
C ARG A 436 15.97 -27.37 -16.79
N THR A 437 15.83 -28.56 -17.36
CA THR A 437 15.94 -28.81 -18.81
C THR A 437 14.94 -28.01 -19.63
N ILE A 438 13.74 -27.77 -19.08
CA ILE A 438 12.67 -26.97 -19.74
C ILE A 438 12.85 -25.48 -19.39
N ALA A 439 13.18 -25.17 -18.14
CA ALA A 439 13.40 -23.78 -17.71
C ALA A 439 14.51 -23.08 -18.50
N ASP A 440 15.60 -23.80 -18.81
CA ASP A 440 16.75 -23.28 -19.56
C ASP A 440 16.43 -22.99 -21.04
N MET A 441 15.30 -23.48 -21.55
CA MET A 441 14.81 -23.17 -22.93
C MET A 441 14.15 -21.80 -23.01
N PHE A 442 13.78 -21.18 -21.86
CA PHE A 442 13.11 -19.91 -21.81
C PHE A 442 14.07 -18.77 -21.46
N ASP A 443 14.06 -17.71 -22.27
CA ASP A 443 14.60 -16.41 -21.89
C ASP A 443 13.46 -15.48 -21.44
N VAL A 444 13.51 -15.00 -20.19
CA VAL A 444 12.46 -14.20 -19.58
C VAL A 444 13.02 -12.83 -19.20
N THR A 445 12.51 -11.79 -19.85
CA THR A 445 12.82 -10.39 -19.56
C THR A 445 11.57 -9.65 -19.09
N ARG A 446 11.70 -8.37 -18.71
CA ARG A 446 10.56 -7.53 -18.29
C ARG A 446 9.60 -7.19 -19.44
N GLU A 447 10.00 -7.41 -20.67
CA GLU A 447 9.25 -7.04 -21.87
C GLU A 447 8.76 -8.26 -22.65
N ARG A 448 9.41 -9.42 -22.45
CA ARG A 448 9.09 -10.64 -23.22
C ARG A 448 9.49 -11.92 -22.51
N VAL A 449 8.81 -12.99 -22.89
CA VAL A 449 9.20 -14.40 -22.64
C VAL A 449 9.49 -15.02 -24.01
N GLN A 450 10.68 -15.55 -24.19
CA GLN A 450 11.09 -16.19 -25.44
C GLN A 450 11.42 -17.66 -25.19
N LEU A 451 10.81 -18.56 -25.95
CA LEU A 451 11.14 -19.99 -25.98
C LEU A 451 11.90 -20.28 -27.26
N THR A 452 13.09 -20.87 -27.13
CA THR A 452 13.91 -21.31 -28.27
C THR A 452 13.90 -22.82 -28.31
N MET A 453 13.20 -23.39 -29.31
CA MET A 453 13.19 -24.82 -29.59
C MET A 453 13.66 -25.03 -31.02
N ASN A 454 14.82 -25.67 -31.19
CA ASN A 454 15.46 -25.89 -32.49
C ASN A 454 15.67 -24.56 -33.24
N THR A 455 15.05 -24.39 -34.43
CA THR A 455 15.14 -23.17 -35.28
C THR A 455 13.93 -22.24 -35.12
N ARG A 456 12.92 -22.61 -34.30
CA ARG A 456 11.69 -21.81 -34.09
C ARG A 456 11.78 -21.00 -32.84
N VAL A 457 11.42 -19.73 -32.93
CA VAL A 457 11.33 -18.79 -31.81
C VAL A 457 9.86 -18.49 -31.55
N GLN A 458 9.39 -18.91 -30.39
CA GLN A 458 8.05 -18.56 -29.89
C GLN A 458 8.18 -17.53 -28.78
N MET A 459 7.28 -16.56 -28.72
CA MET A 459 7.40 -15.47 -27.74
C MET A 459 6.09 -15.00 -27.16
N ALA A 460 6.15 -14.52 -25.91
CA ALA A 460 5.13 -13.70 -25.30
C ALA A 460 5.67 -12.28 -25.09
N ASN A 461 4.97 -11.26 -25.57
CA ASN A 461 5.30 -9.85 -25.39
C ASN A 461 4.45 -9.26 -24.25
N LEU A 462 5.07 -8.48 -23.37
CA LEU A 462 4.43 -7.79 -22.26
C LEU A 462 4.28 -6.31 -22.62
N VAL A 463 3.08 -5.88 -23.01
CA VAL A 463 2.81 -4.53 -23.53
C VAL A 463 1.64 -3.89 -22.79
N THR A 464 1.81 -2.64 -22.33
CA THR A 464 0.77 -1.91 -21.58
C THR A 464 -0.39 -1.51 -22.50
N ALA A 465 -1.62 -1.79 -22.07
CA ALA A 465 -2.86 -1.36 -22.74
C ALA A 465 -3.18 0.10 -22.38
N SER A 466 -2.44 1.06 -22.95
CA SER A 466 -2.72 2.49 -22.78
C SER A 466 -3.16 3.14 -24.09
N ALA A 467 -3.92 4.24 -23.98
CA ALA A 467 -4.36 5.01 -25.14
C ALA A 467 -3.20 5.53 -25.99
N ASP A 468 -2.03 5.73 -25.40
CA ASP A 468 -0.82 6.25 -26.04
C ASP A 468 0.01 5.15 -26.74
N ASN A 469 -0.23 3.86 -26.41
CA ASN A 469 0.56 2.72 -26.92
C ASN A 469 -0.22 1.80 -27.88
N LYS A 470 -1.28 2.28 -28.52
CA LYS A 470 -2.14 1.45 -29.38
C LYS A 470 -1.42 0.80 -30.55
N GLU A 471 -0.40 1.46 -31.10
CA GLU A 471 0.38 0.96 -32.23
C GLU A 471 1.25 -0.25 -31.82
N SER A 472 1.79 -0.26 -30.61
CA SER A 472 2.61 -1.38 -30.11
C SER A 472 1.79 -2.63 -29.74
N LEU A 473 0.47 -2.51 -29.63
CA LEU A 473 -0.47 -3.63 -29.49
C LEU A 473 -0.80 -4.29 -30.83
N GLN A 474 -0.49 -3.61 -31.94
CA GLN A 474 -0.62 -4.16 -33.30
C GLN A 474 0.68 -4.88 -33.69
N GLY A 475 0.57 -6.08 -34.20
CA GLY A 475 1.72 -6.70 -34.87
C GLY A 475 2.17 -8.01 -34.27
N GLY A 476 1.55 -9.04 -34.68
CA GLY A 476 2.00 -10.41 -34.54
C GLY A 476 1.25 -11.29 -35.54
N HIS A 477 1.88 -11.60 -36.68
CA HIS A 477 1.37 -12.65 -37.53
C HIS A 477 1.91 -14.00 -37.02
N SER A 478 1.05 -14.86 -36.53
CA SER A 478 1.36 -16.25 -36.16
C SER A 478 0.10 -17.09 -36.30
N THR A 479 0.28 -18.39 -36.49
CA THR A 479 -0.82 -19.31 -36.61
C THR A 479 -1.66 -19.37 -35.32
N ASN A 480 -0.98 -19.33 -34.17
CA ASN A 480 -1.60 -19.26 -32.83
C ASN A 480 -1.26 -17.92 -32.17
N TYR A 481 -2.12 -16.91 -32.35
CA TYR A 481 -2.01 -15.63 -31.68
C TYR A 481 -2.94 -15.57 -30.46
N ILE A 482 -2.39 -15.32 -29.28
CA ILE A 482 -3.13 -15.40 -28.03
C ILE A 482 -2.97 -14.07 -27.27
N ILE A 483 -4.07 -13.50 -26.81
CA ILE A 483 -4.08 -12.30 -25.97
C ILE A 483 -4.51 -12.69 -24.56
N LEU A 484 -3.67 -12.37 -23.58
CA LEU A 484 -3.94 -12.48 -22.15
C LEU A 484 -4.01 -11.08 -21.56
N ALA A 485 -5.20 -10.60 -21.23
CA ALA A 485 -5.43 -9.26 -20.68
C ALA A 485 -5.79 -9.38 -19.20
N ASP A 486 -4.90 -8.87 -18.35
CA ASP A 486 -5.11 -8.74 -16.92
C ASP A 486 -5.71 -7.38 -16.58
N GLU A 487 -6.51 -7.31 -15.49
CA GLU A 487 -7.25 -6.10 -15.08
C GLU A 487 -8.11 -5.52 -16.21
N ALA A 488 -8.78 -6.38 -16.98
CA ALA A 488 -9.50 -6.03 -18.20
C ALA A 488 -10.61 -4.98 -18.00
N SER A 489 -11.21 -4.87 -16.80
CA SER A 489 -12.17 -3.79 -16.48
C SER A 489 -11.56 -2.39 -16.55
N GLY A 490 -10.23 -2.28 -16.44
CA GLY A 490 -9.49 -1.02 -16.55
C GLY A 490 -9.09 -0.61 -17.98
N ILE A 491 -9.22 -1.52 -18.97
CA ILE A 491 -8.85 -1.26 -20.38
C ILE A 491 -9.94 -0.43 -21.04
N ASP A 492 -9.57 0.63 -21.73
CA ASP A 492 -10.53 1.46 -22.49
C ASP A 492 -11.04 0.77 -23.77
N ASP A 493 -12.28 1.07 -24.16
CA ASP A 493 -12.97 0.41 -25.28
C ASP A 493 -12.23 0.55 -26.62
N SER A 494 -11.59 1.68 -26.87
CA SER A 494 -10.82 1.92 -28.10
C SER A 494 -9.57 1.04 -28.17
N THR A 495 -8.97 0.70 -27.05
CA THR A 495 -7.86 -0.26 -26.95
C THR A 495 -8.35 -1.69 -27.12
N PHE A 496 -9.53 -2.01 -26.58
CA PHE A 496 -10.20 -3.29 -26.83
C PHE A 496 -10.42 -3.53 -28.34
N ASP A 497 -10.90 -2.55 -29.07
CA ASP A 497 -11.11 -2.66 -30.52
C ASP A 497 -9.82 -2.96 -31.26
N VAL A 498 -8.69 -2.38 -30.84
CA VAL A 498 -7.36 -2.68 -31.42
C VAL A 498 -6.96 -4.13 -31.12
N LEU A 499 -7.08 -4.58 -29.87
CA LEU A 499 -6.78 -5.96 -29.49
C LEU A 499 -7.63 -6.97 -30.26
N GLN A 500 -8.92 -6.70 -30.45
CA GLN A 500 -9.82 -7.56 -31.18
C GLN A 500 -9.47 -7.65 -32.70
N ARG A 501 -9.08 -6.52 -33.31
CA ARG A 501 -8.64 -6.49 -34.71
C ARG A 501 -7.36 -7.28 -34.92
N THR A 502 -6.43 -7.28 -33.97
CA THR A 502 -5.17 -8.04 -34.05
C THR A 502 -5.40 -9.56 -34.18
N LEU A 503 -6.55 -10.05 -33.73
CA LEU A 503 -6.91 -11.47 -33.83
C LEU A 503 -7.53 -11.86 -35.20
N SER A 504 -7.76 -10.91 -36.10
CA SER A 504 -8.40 -11.17 -37.40
C SER A 504 -7.48 -11.86 -38.40
N THR A 505 -6.18 -11.93 -38.14
CA THR A 505 -5.15 -12.39 -39.08
C THR A 505 -4.60 -13.80 -38.84
N GLY A 506 -5.10 -14.53 -37.81
CA GLY A 506 -4.60 -15.85 -37.43
C GLY A 506 -5.63 -16.97 -37.53
N ASN A 507 -5.18 -18.20 -37.86
CA ASN A 507 -6.00 -19.41 -37.80
C ASN A 507 -6.05 -19.95 -36.38
N GLY A 508 -6.84 -19.35 -35.44
CA GLY A 508 -7.00 -19.86 -34.11
C GLY A 508 -6.75 -18.85 -32.97
N GLY A 509 -6.83 -17.56 -33.26
CA GLY A 509 -6.62 -16.50 -32.27
C GLY A 509 -7.49 -16.66 -31.01
N ARG A 510 -6.86 -16.62 -29.81
CA ARG A 510 -7.53 -16.75 -28.51
C ARG A 510 -7.47 -15.45 -27.76
N PHE A 511 -8.53 -15.10 -26.98
CA PHE A 511 -8.59 -13.89 -26.18
C PHE A 511 -9.09 -14.20 -24.78
N VAL A 512 -8.24 -14.00 -23.79
CA VAL A 512 -8.51 -14.25 -22.38
C VAL A 512 -8.49 -12.95 -21.62
N LEU A 513 -9.57 -12.65 -20.91
CA LEU A 513 -9.74 -11.47 -20.06
C LEU A 513 -9.88 -11.90 -18.61
N THR A 514 -9.11 -11.29 -17.71
CA THR A 514 -9.26 -11.51 -16.27
C THR A 514 -9.37 -10.16 -15.55
N SER A 515 -10.33 -10.02 -14.65
CA SER A 515 -10.49 -8.80 -13.83
C SER A 515 -11.42 -9.00 -12.65
N ASN A 516 -11.26 -8.16 -11.61
CA ASN A 516 -12.37 -7.87 -10.72
C ASN A 516 -13.40 -7.00 -11.46
N PRO A 517 -14.71 -7.22 -11.28
CA PRO A 517 -15.77 -6.49 -11.99
C PRO A 517 -16.05 -5.11 -11.36
N THR A 518 -15.09 -4.19 -11.47
CA THR A 518 -15.11 -2.90 -10.77
C THR A 518 -15.92 -1.81 -11.47
N ARG A 519 -16.37 -2.04 -12.71
CA ARG A 519 -17.12 -1.06 -13.52
C ARG A 519 -18.41 -1.67 -14.03
N SER A 520 -19.49 -0.88 -14.02
CA SER A 520 -20.81 -1.22 -14.60
C SER A 520 -20.97 -0.73 -16.04
N SER A 521 -19.88 -0.45 -16.74
CA SER A 521 -19.85 0.00 -18.14
C SER A 521 -18.54 -0.39 -18.80
N GLY A 522 -18.49 -0.24 -20.14
CA GLY A 522 -17.34 -0.59 -20.96
C GLY A 522 -17.37 -2.03 -21.48
N ARG A 523 -16.45 -2.36 -22.37
CA ARG A 523 -16.47 -3.61 -23.14
C ARG A 523 -16.42 -4.87 -22.27
N PHE A 524 -15.65 -4.86 -21.15
CA PHE A 524 -15.60 -5.99 -20.23
C PHE A 524 -16.95 -6.25 -19.56
N TYR A 525 -17.67 -5.17 -19.15
CA TYR A 525 -19.03 -5.26 -18.60
C TYR A 525 -20.02 -5.78 -19.65
N GLU A 526 -20.00 -5.24 -20.89
CA GLU A 526 -20.88 -5.64 -21.98
C GLU A 526 -20.78 -7.14 -22.30
N ILE A 527 -19.57 -7.71 -22.27
CA ILE A 527 -19.34 -9.14 -22.52
C ILE A 527 -20.16 -10.03 -21.59
N PHE A 528 -20.38 -9.62 -20.34
CA PHE A 528 -21.14 -10.40 -19.36
C PHE A 528 -22.65 -10.12 -19.36
N HIS A 529 -23.11 -8.98 -19.96
CA HIS A 529 -24.51 -8.51 -19.84
C HIS A 529 -25.27 -8.40 -21.16
N ARG A 530 -24.62 -8.69 -22.30
CA ARG A 530 -25.32 -8.68 -23.58
C ARG A 530 -26.05 -10.01 -23.78
N ASP A 531 -27.36 -9.95 -24.01
CA ASP A 531 -28.22 -11.12 -24.24
C ASP A 531 -27.88 -11.89 -25.52
N ASP A 532 -27.23 -11.21 -26.50
CA ASP A 532 -26.81 -11.78 -27.78
C ASP A 532 -25.36 -12.30 -27.78
N ASN A 533 -24.73 -12.44 -26.62
CA ASN A 533 -23.35 -12.89 -26.51
C ASN A 533 -23.20 -14.39 -26.82
N THR A 534 -22.95 -14.72 -28.06
CA THR A 534 -22.67 -16.09 -28.52
C THR A 534 -21.18 -16.38 -28.72
N VAL A 535 -20.31 -15.39 -28.51
CA VAL A 535 -18.88 -15.43 -28.87
C VAL A 535 -18.00 -15.66 -27.63
N TRP A 536 -18.39 -15.11 -26.48
CA TRP A 536 -17.58 -15.13 -25.26
C TRP A 536 -18.09 -16.17 -24.28
N SER A 537 -17.18 -17.01 -23.76
CA SER A 537 -17.40 -17.82 -22.57
C SER A 537 -17.14 -16.96 -21.35
N THR A 538 -18.15 -16.74 -20.53
CA THR A 538 -18.06 -15.93 -19.32
C THR A 538 -17.98 -16.81 -18.07
N ILE A 539 -17.01 -16.55 -17.19
CA ILE A 539 -16.76 -17.33 -15.98
C ILE A 539 -16.74 -16.36 -14.78
N TYR A 540 -17.48 -16.71 -13.73
CA TYR A 540 -17.43 -16.02 -12.46
C TYR A 540 -16.63 -16.83 -11.45
N PHE A 541 -15.62 -16.20 -10.84
CA PHE A 541 -14.88 -16.77 -9.71
C PHE A 541 -15.43 -16.17 -8.42
N SER A 542 -16.23 -16.96 -7.71
CA SER A 542 -16.81 -16.59 -6.43
C SER A 542 -15.89 -16.95 -5.27
N ALA A 543 -15.97 -16.16 -4.19
CA ALA A 543 -15.28 -16.46 -2.93
C ALA A 543 -15.74 -17.81 -2.32
N PHE A 544 -16.98 -18.21 -2.54
CA PHE A 544 -17.51 -19.50 -2.08
C PHE A 544 -16.82 -20.71 -2.71
N ASP A 545 -16.30 -20.56 -3.91
CA ASP A 545 -15.61 -21.62 -4.64
C ASP A 545 -14.09 -21.55 -4.46
N CYS A 546 -13.60 -20.58 -3.69
CA CYS A 546 -12.19 -20.41 -3.39
C CYS A 546 -11.84 -21.09 -2.05
N PRO A 547 -11.12 -22.23 -2.04
CA PRO A 547 -10.82 -22.97 -0.81
C PRO A 547 -10.07 -22.16 0.25
N HIS A 548 -9.50 -21.02 -0.15
CA HIS A 548 -8.68 -20.15 0.67
C HIS A 548 -9.44 -18.95 1.27
N ILE A 549 -10.72 -18.77 0.95
CA ILE A 549 -11.55 -17.69 1.50
C ILE A 549 -12.47 -18.23 2.57
N SER A 550 -12.40 -17.69 3.80
CA SER A 550 -13.19 -18.18 4.92
C SER A 550 -14.65 -17.70 4.85
N GLU A 551 -15.58 -18.56 5.21
CA GLU A 551 -17.01 -18.23 5.37
C GLU A 551 -17.21 -17.06 6.34
N LYS A 552 -16.38 -16.96 7.37
CA LYS A 552 -16.43 -15.86 8.34
C LYS A 552 -16.18 -14.49 7.69
N TRP A 553 -15.19 -14.36 6.78
CA TRP A 553 -14.96 -13.12 6.06
C TRP A 553 -16.14 -12.76 5.16
N ILE A 554 -16.75 -13.75 4.51
CA ILE A 554 -17.97 -13.54 3.71
C ILE A 554 -19.07 -12.97 4.60
N GLN A 555 -19.24 -13.54 5.80
CA GLN A 555 -20.23 -13.06 6.76
C GLN A 555 -19.92 -11.64 7.27
N GLU A 556 -18.66 -11.30 7.54
CA GLU A 556 -18.24 -9.95 7.93
C GLU A 556 -18.54 -8.93 6.83
N VAL A 557 -18.33 -9.28 5.55
CA VAL A 557 -18.70 -8.41 4.42
C VAL A 557 -20.22 -8.20 4.37
N ILE A 558 -21.00 -9.27 4.61
CA ILE A 558 -22.46 -9.20 4.69
C ILE A 558 -22.91 -8.28 5.84
N GLU A 559 -22.34 -8.45 7.02
CA GLU A 559 -22.66 -7.62 8.20
C GLU A 559 -22.28 -6.17 8.03
N GLN A 560 -21.15 -5.89 7.37
CA GLN A 560 -20.65 -4.52 7.20
C GLN A 560 -21.35 -3.77 6.07
N TYR A 561 -21.65 -4.45 4.96
CA TYR A 561 -22.14 -3.80 3.73
C TYR A 561 -23.51 -4.30 3.30
N GLY A 562 -23.97 -5.46 3.79
CA GLY A 562 -25.19 -6.13 3.36
C GLY A 562 -25.01 -7.00 2.10
N GLU A 563 -25.82 -8.05 1.96
CA GLU A 563 -25.79 -8.96 0.80
C GLU A 563 -26.18 -8.29 -0.51
N ASP A 564 -26.94 -7.20 -0.44
CA ASP A 564 -27.38 -6.41 -1.60
C ASP A 564 -26.35 -5.35 -2.05
N SER A 565 -25.22 -5.21 -1.32
CA SER A 565 -24.23 -4.16 -1.63
C SER A 565 -23.36 -4.52 -2.84
N ASP A 566 -22.89 -3.48 -3.53
CA ASP A 566 -21.92 -3.66 -4.62
C ASP A 566 -20.58 -4.20 -4.09
N GLN A 567 -20.22 -3.90 -2.84
CA GLN A 567 -19.05 -4.44 -2.17
C GLN A 567 -19.13 -5.97 -2.04
N TYR A 568 -20.29 -6.50 -1.65
CA TYR A 568 -20.52 -7.94 -1.59
C TYR A 568 -20.53 -8.56 -2.98
N ARG A 569 -21.22 -7.94 -3.95
CA ARG A 569 -21.27 -8.44 -5.33
C ARG A 569 -19.89 -8.52 -5.97
N ILE A 570 -19.10 -7.45 -5.89
CA ILE A 570 -17.77 -7.41 -6.49
C ILE A 570 -16.78 -8.25 -5.68
N GLY A 571 -16.74 -8.05 -4.37
CA GLY A 571 -15.72 -8.62 -3.48
C GLY A 571 -15.91 -10.10 -3.21
N VAL A 572 -17.18 -10.57 -3.03
CA VAL A 572 -17.50 -11.94 -2.66
C VAL A 572 -17.98 -12.75 -3.86
N LEU A 573 -18.96 -12.25 -4.60
CA LEU A 573 -19.55 -13.02 -5.71
C LEU A 573 -18.73 -12.95 -7.00
N GLY A 574 -17.76 -12.00 -7.12
CA GLY A 574 -17.09 -11.74 -8.37
C GLY A 574 -18.04 -11.22 -9.47
N GLN A 575 -19.20 -10.66 -9.06
CA GLN A 575 -20.24 -10.13 -9.95
C GLN A 575 -20.14 -8.63 -10.08
N PHE A 576 -20.60 -8.12 -11.21
CA PHE A 576 -20.65 -6.68 -11.48
C PHE A 576 -21.61 -5.95 -10.54
N PRO A 577 -21.36 -4.66 -10.23
CA PRO A 577 -22.32 -3.81 -9.56
C PRO A 577 -23.63 -3.73 -10.38
N ARG A 578 -24.76 -3.48 -9.72
CA ARG A 578 -26.06 -3.47 -10.40
C ARG A 578 -26.14 -2.32 -11.41
N ALA A 579 -26.55 -2.64 -12.65
CA ALA A 579 -26.61 -1.67 -13.76
C ALA A 579 -27.58 -0.48 -13.53
N THR A 580 -28.51 -0.57 -12.60
CA THR A 580 -29.46 0.48 -12.22
C THR A 580 -28.85 1.60 -11.38
N ASP A 581 -27.60 1.44 -10.85
CA ASP A 581 -27.00 2.37 -9.90
C ASP A 581 -25.67 2.99 -10.37
N THR A 582 -25.51 3.23 -11.67
CA THR A 582 -24.39 4.09 -12.13
C THR A 582 -24.61 5.55 -11.80
N GLN A 583 -25.84 5.92 -11.49
CA GLN A 583 -26.26 7.28 -11.12
C GLN A 583 -25.81 7.56 -9.67
N PHE A 584 -24.95 8.56 -9.50
CA PHE A 584 -24.41 8.86 -8.18
C PHE A 584 -25.45 9.44 -7.21
N ILE A 585 -26.35 10.32 -7.73
CA ILE A 585 -27.44 10.92 -6.96
C ILE A 585 -28.74 10.62 -7.71
N SER A 586 -29.67 9.90 -7.07
CA SER A 586 -30.92 9.53 -7.71
C SER A 586 -31.83 10.75 -7.97
N ALA A 587 -32.62 10.69 -9.04
CA ALA A 587 -33.58 11.76 -9.40
C ALA A 587 -34.49 12.08 -8.23
N LEU A 588 -34.96 11.09 -7.48
CA LEU A 588 -35.84 11.30 -6.33
C LEU A 588 -35.20 12.17 -5.25
N ILE A 589 -33.90 12.00 -4.94
CA ILE A 589 -33.19 12.83 -3.96
C ILE A 589 -33.15 14.29 -4.44
N VAL A 590 -32.85 14.50 -5.73
CA VAL A 590 -32.73 15.83 -6.33
C VAL A 590 -34.11 16.51 -6.36
N ASP A 591 -35.15 15.80 -6.81
CA ASP A 591 -36.52 16.32 -6.91
C ASP A 591 -37.08 16.69 -5.52
N ASN A 592 -36.83 15.88 -4.49
CA ASN A 592 -37.19 16.21 -3.11
C ASN A 592 -36.47 17.47 -2.61
N ALA A 593 -35.17 17.63 -2.90
CA ALA A 593 -34.42 18.82 -2.50
C ALA A 593 -34.86 20.09 -3.24
N MET A 594 -35.32 19.97 -4.49
CA MET A 594 -35.89 21.07 -5.27
C MET A 594 -37.31 21.45 -4.79
N ALA A 595 -38.09 20.48 -4.34
CA ALA A 595 -39.44 20.72 -3.79
C ALA A 595 -39.40 21.28 -2.37
N ASN A 596 -38.30 21.08 -1.65
CA ASN A 596 -38.17 21.49 -0.25
C ASN A 596 -37.97 22.99 -0.10
N GLN A 597 -38.94 23.65 0.57
CA GLN A 597 -38.87 25.07 0.89
C GLN A 597 -38.63 25.24 2.38
N LEU A 598 -37.47 25.79 2.73
CA LEU A 598 -37.09 26.02 4.12
C LEU A 598 -37.37 27.45 4.54
N GLU A 599 -38.07 27.60 5.67
CA GLU A 599 -38.28 28.90 6.32
C GLU A 599 -36.94 29.45 6.85
N PRO A 600 -36.76 30.80 6.88
CA PRO A 600 -35.55 31.45 7.31
C PRO A 600 -34.97 30.92 8.65
N GLY A 601 -35.82 30.64 9.62
CA GLY A 601 -35.41 30.15 10.95
C GLY A 601 -34.65 28.82 10.91
N TYR A 602 -34.71 28.05 9.82
CA TYR A 602 -33.96 26.78 9.70
C TYR A 602 -32.51 26.92 9.20
N TYR A 603 -32.13 28.07 8.63
CA TYR A 603 -30.83 28.24 8.03
C TYR A 603 -30.08 29.54 8.36
N GLN A 604 -30.76 30.58 8.88
CA GLN A 604 -30.15 31.90 9.10
C GLN A 604 -28.96 31.90 10.05
N ASP A 605 -28.95 31.02 11.03
CA ASP A 605 -27.85 30.92 12.01
C ASP A 605 -26.59 30.23 11.49
N TYR A 606 -26.66 29.62 10.30
CA TYR A 606 -25.50 29.02 9.70
C TYR A 606 -24.66 30.04 8.96
N PRO A 607 -23.29 29.87 8.96
CA PRO A 607 -22.41 30.71 8.16
C PRO A 607 -22.64 30.45 6.66
N VAL A 608 -22.56 31.55 5.88
CA VAL A 608 -22.59 31.42 4.42
C VAL A 608 -21.23 30.95 3.93
N LYS A 609 -21.22 29.86 3.17
CA LYS A 609 -20.06 29.30 2.47
C LYS A 609 -20.22 29.50 0.98
N ILE A 610 -19.16 29.92 0.28
CA ILE A 610 -19.17 30.13 -1.15
C ILE A 610 -18.27 29.11 -1.84
N GLY A 611 -18.79 28.42 -2.86
CA GLY A 611 -18.01 27.55 -3.74
C GLY A 611 -17.84 28.22 -5.11
N ALA A 612 -16.64 28.15 -5.68
CA ALA A 612 -16.32 28.72 -6.97
C ALA A 612 -15.60 27.69 -7.85
N ASP A 613 -16.29 27.18 -8.87
CA ASP A 613 -15.69 26.38 -9.96
C ASP A 613 -15.31 27.33 -11.10
N ILE A 614 -14.02 27.41 -11.41
CA ILE A 614 -13.43 28.40 -12.32
C ILE A 614 -13.15 27.78 -13.67
N ALA A 615 -13.80 28.29 -14.71
CA ALA A 615 -13.51 27.95 -16.10
C ALA A 615 -12.84 29.11 -16.84
N ARG A 616 -12.12 28.79 -17.91
CA ARG A 616 -11.56 29.79 -18.84
C ARG A 616 -12.41 29.86 -20.12
N PHE A 617 -11.93 30.56 -21.16
CA PHE A 617 -12.55 30.62 -22.48
C PHE A 617 -12.88 29.21 -23.03
N GLY A 618 -14.13 29.02 -23.46
CA GLY A 618 -14.64 27.75 -24.01
C GLY A 618 -16.12 27.51 -23.62
N ASP A 619 -16.53 26.23 -23.71
CA ASP A 619 -17.90 25.81 -23.43
C ASP A 619 -18.24 25.68 -21.93
N ASP A 620 -17.22 25.62 -21.05
CA ASP A 620 -17.41 25.54 -19.61
C ASP A 620 -17.63 26.93 -19.00
N GLU A 621 -18.42 27.00 -17.91
CA GLU A 621 -18.80 28.25 -17.26
C GLU A 621 -18.14 28.37 -15.86
N THR A 622 -17.73 29.59 -15.49
CA THR A 622 -17.40 29.89 -14.10
C THR A 622 -18.68 30.02 -13.30
N VAL A 623 -18.77 29.25 -12.22
CA VAL A 623 -19.98 29.19 -11.38
C VAL A 623 -19.63 29.52 -9.91
N PHE A 624 -20.37 30.47 -9.34
CA PHE A 624 -20.36 30.82 -7.92
C PHE A 624 -21.66 30.37 -7.26
N VAL A 625 -21.54 29.70 -6.12
CA VAL A 625 -22.66 29.24 -5.30
C VAL A 625 -22.54 29.74 -3.87
N ALA A 626 -23.59 30.35 -3.34
CA ALA A 626 -23.68 30.70 -1.93
C ALA A 626 -24.62 29.70 -1.22
N ARG A 627 -24.08 28.95 -0.24
CA ARG A 627 -24.81 27.99 0.60
C ARG A 627 -24.84 28.45 2.06
N GLN A 628 -26.00 28.40 2.71
CA GLN A 628 -26.18 28.66 4.12
C GLN A 628 -26.85 27.45 4.79
N GLY A 629 -26.09 26.70 5.54
CA GLY A 629 -26.55 25.45 6.15
C GLY A 629 -27.23 24.52 5.14
N PRO A 630 -28.51 24.16 5.32
CA PRO A 630 -29.23 23.26 4.43
C PRO A 630 -29.75 23.94 3.14
N ARG A 631 -29.51 25.23 2.88
CA ARG A 631 -30.09 25.96 1.74
C ARG A 631 -29.05 26.55 0.79
N ILE A 632 -29.29 26.45 -0.52
CA ILE A 632 -28.62 27.25 -1.54
C ILE A 632 -29.32 28.60 -1.64
N LEU A 633 -28.61 29.68 -1.36
CA LEU A 633 -29.13 31.05 -1.41
C LEU A 633 -29.14 31.60 -2.83
N ASN A 634 -28.07 31.34 -3.58
CA ASN A 634 -27.91 31.85 -4.94
C ASN A 634 -26.88 31.04 -5.73
N ILE A 635 -27.05 31.03 -7.06
CA ILE A 635 -26.14 30.51 -8.05
C ILE A 635 -25.92 31.60 -9.10
N THR A 636 -24.67 31.98 -9.35
CA THR A 636 -24.26 32.95 -10.38
C THR A 636 -23.31 32.31 -11.38
N ARG A 637 -23.53 32.58 -12.67
CA ARG A 637 -22.75 32.02 -13.77
C ARG A 637 -22.15 33.15 -14.58
N ILE A 638 -20.87 33.01 -14.94
CA ILE A 638 -20.14 33.99 -15.77
C ILE A 638 -19.35 33.26 -16.85
N LYS A 639 -19.24 33.88 -18.04
CA LYS A 639 -18.50 33.33 -19.17
C LYS A 639 -17.49 34.33 -19.70
N ASN A 640 -16.42 33.80 -20.30
CA ASN A 640 -15.47 34.56 -21.10
C ASN A 640 -14.79 35.73 -20.36
N GLN A 641 -14.51 35.56 -19.06
CA GLN A 641 -13.77 36.54 -18.25
C GLN A 641 -12.33 36.10 -17.96
N ASP A 642 -11.44 37.06 -17.80
CA ASP A 642 -10.08 36.77 -17.38
C ASP A 642 -10.00 36.53 -15.86
N THR A 643 -8.85 36.10 -15.36
CA THR A 643 -8.66 35.76 -13.93
C THR A 643 -8.80 36.97 -13.00
N GLN A 644 -8.57 38.21 -13.47
CA GLN A 644 -8.71 39.43 -12.68
C GLN A 644 -10.17 39.81 -12.55
N GLU A 645 -10.92 39.74 -13.66
CA GLU A 645 -12.36 40.00 -13.72
C GLU A 645 -13.13 39.00 -12.86
N VAL A 646 -12.77 37.70 -12.96
CA VAL A 646 -13.36 36.63 -12.15
C VAL A 646 -13.11 36.88 -10.66
N ALA A 647 -11.88 37.28 -10.26
CA ALA A 647 -11.56 37.58 -8.86
C ALA A 647 -12.33 38.82 -8.34
N GLY A 648 -12.51 39.85 -9.21
CA GLY A 648 -13.34 41.02 -8.90
C GLY A 648 -14.81 40.66 -8.68
N ALA A 649 -15.38 39.89 -9.61
CA ALA A 649 -16.75 39.40 -9.51
C ALA A 649 -16.98 38.52 -8.29
N LEU A 650 -16.00 37.67 -7.94
CA LEU A 650 -16.07 36.81 -6.76
C LEU A 650 -16.02 37.63 -5.46
N LEU A 651 -15.26 38.74 -5.42
CA LEU A 651 -15.22 39.64 -4.28
C LEU A 651 -16.56 40.33 -4.09
N GLU A 652 -17.18 40.83 -5.18
CA GLU A 652 -18.51 41.42 -5.13
C GLU A 652 -19.57 40.42 -4.65
N TYR A 653 -19.50 39.18 -5.17
CA TYR A 653 -20.37 38.08 -4.78
C TYR A 653 -20.22 37.73 -3.29
N GLN A 654 -18.96 37.61 -2.79
CA GLN A 654 -18.68 37.36 -1.37
C GLN A 654 -19.24 38.47 -0.47
N ASN A 655 -19.05 39.74 -0.83
CA ASN A 655 -19.54 40.88 -0.07
C ASN A 655 -21.09 40.93 -0.05
N LYS A 656 -21.75 40.67 -1.19
CA LYS A 656 -23.20 40.65 -1.32
C LYS A 656 -23.84 39.59 -0.41
N TRP A 657 -23.27 38.38 -0.37
CA TRP A 657 -23.80 37.27 0.40
C TRP A 657 -23.16 37.13 1.80
N ARG A 658 -22.25 38.00 2.16
CA ARG A 658 -21.51 37.98 3.44
C ARG A 658 -20.88 36.62 3.69
N GLY A 659 -20.25 36.05 2.65
CA GLY A 659 -19.60 34.72 2.71
C GLY A 659 -18.46 34.69 3.73
N LEU A 660 -18.57 33.78 4.71
CA LEU A 660 -17.52 33.61 5.74
C LEU A 660 -16.23 33.03 5.16
N MET A 661 -16.37 32.13 4.17
CA MET A 661 -15.26 31.45 3.50
C MET A 661 -15.62 31.17 2.04
N VAL A 662 -14.65 31.34 1.17
CA VAL A 662 -14.76 31.06 -0.26
C VAL A 662 -13.83 29.89 -0.61
N TYR A 663 -14.37 28.82 -1.20
CA TYR A 663 -13.63 27.63 -1.63
C TYR A 663 -13.49 27.65 -3.15
N ILE A 664 -12.25 27.62 -3.63
CA ILE A 664 -11.92 27.71 -5.06
C ILE A 664 -11.24 26.42 -5.49
N ASP A 665 -11.67 25.79 -6.59
CA ASP A 665 -10.86 24.72 -7.20
C ASP A 665 -9.58 25.31 -7.76
N ALA A 666 -8.45 25.03 -7.10
CA ALA A 666 -7.14 25.59 -7.42
C ALA A 666 -6.37 24.75 -8.48
N ILE A 667 -7.07 23.97 -9.32
CA ILE A 667 -6.45 23.24 -10.43
C ILE A 667 -6.39 24.17 -11.65
N GLY A 668 -5.21 24.28 -12.27
CA GLY A 668 -5.00 25.06 -13.50
C GLY A 668 -5.29 26.56 -13.27
N ILE A 669 -6.34 27.07 -13.91
CA ILE A 669 -6.65 28.52 -13.91
C ILE A 669 -7.17 29.01 -12.57
N GLY A 670 -7.88 28.15 -11.84
CA GLY A 670 -8.38 28.49 -10.52
C GLY A 670 -7.27 28.88 -9.52
N ALA A 671 -6.04 28.39 -9.72
CA ALA A 671 -4.90 28.82 -8.91
C ALA A 671 -4.63 30.32 -9.05
N GLY A 672 -4.65 30.85 -10.27
CA GLY A 672 -4.44 32.29 -10.51
C GLY A 672 -5.55 33.18 -9.90
N VAL A 673 -6.81 32.72 -9.93
CA VAL A 673 -7.94 33.41 -9.28
C VAL A 673 -7.78 33.36 -7.76
N TYR A 674 -7.40 32.19 -7.22
CA TYR A 674 -7.14 32.04 -5.80
C TYR A 674 -6.04 33.01 -5.29
N ASP A 675 -4.91 33.05 -6.00
CA ASP A 675 -3.79 33.95 -5.63
C ASP A 675 -4.25 35.42 -5.66
N ARG A 676 -5.02 35.81 -6.67
CA ARG A 676 -5.57 37.17 -6.77
C ARG A 676 -6.54 37.49 -5.65
N CYS A 677 -7.47 36.60 -5.34
CA CYS A 677 -8.40 36.77 -4.22
C CYS A 677 -7.69 36.91 -2.88
N LYS A 678 -6.59 36.18 -2.68
CA LYS A 678 -5.75 36.28 -1.49
C LYS A 678 -5.08 37.66 -1.38
N VAL A 679 -4.58 38.19 -2.50
CA VAL A 679 -4.04 39.57 -2.57
C VAL A 679 -5.12 40.61 -2.25
N LEU A 680 -6.36 40.39 -2.66
CA LEU A 680 -7.51 41.24 -2.35
C LEU A 680 -8.00 41.12 -0.88
N GLY A 681 -7.33 40.28 -0.06
CA GLY A 681 -7.65 40.10 1.36
C GLY A 681 -8.92 39.25 1.61
N MET A 682 -9.41 38.52 0.61
CA MET A 682 -10.58 37.66 0.76
C MET A 682 -10.28 36.43 1.63
N PRO A 683 -11.25 35.95 2.42
CA PRO A 683 -11.14 34.69 3.15
C PRO A 683 -11.31 33.50 2.17
N VAL A 684 -10.22 33.11 1.49
CA VAL A 684 -10.25 32.08 0.47
C VAL A 684 -9.48 30.84 0.89
N LYS A 685 -9.98 29.67 0.47
CA LYS A 685 -9.35 28.36 0.66
C LYS A 685 -9.22 27.63 -0.68
N ALA A 686 -8.00 27.20 -1.02
CA ALA A 686 -7.73 26.42 -2.21
C ALA A 686 -8.17 24.97 -2.00
N ILE A 687 -8.91 24.42 -2.91
CA ILE A 687 -9.27 23.01 -3.00
C ILE A 687 -8.57 22.42 -4.23
N VAL A 688 -7.83 21.33 -4.05
CA VAL A 688 -7.22 20.59 -5.15
C VAL A 688 -8.01 19.29 -5.33
N SER A 689 -9.00 19.32 -6.22
CA SER A 689 -9.99 18.25 -6.42
C SER A 689 -9.37 16.89 -6.78
N SER A 690 -8.16 16.89 -7.38
CA SER A 690 -7.41 15.69 -7.75
C SER A 690 -6.60 15.06 -6.58
N ASN A 691 -6.43 15.76 -5.47
CA ASN A 691 -5.71 15.24 -4.31
C ASN A 691 -6.43 14.01 -3.72
N LYS A 692 -5.68 13.20 -2.97
CA LYS A 692 -6.26 12.08 -2.22
C LYS A 692 -7.33 12.59 -1.25
N SER A 693 -8.42 11.86 -1.15
CA SER A 693 -9.50 12.12 -0.20
C SER A 693 -9.01 12.07 1.25
N ALA A 694 -9.60 12.87 2.14
CA ALA A 694 -9.42 12.74 3.59
C ALA A 694 -10.11 11.48 4.15
N LYS A 695 -11.05 10.89 3.37
CA LYS A 695 -11.69 9.59 3.64
C LYS A 695 -11.26 8.57 2.58
N PRO A 696 -9.98 8.17 2.57
CA PRO A 696 -9.41 7.34 1.48
C PRO A 696 -9.95 5.90 1.45
N LEU A 697 -10.74 5.49 2.43
CA LEU A 697 -11.45 4.22 2.44
C LEU A 697 -12.72 4.24 1.59
N GLU A 698 -13.35 5.41 1.48
CA GLU A 698 -14.63 5.59 0.80
C GLU A 698 -14.43 6.20 -0.59
N TYR A 699 -13.53 7.20 -0.72
CA TYR A 699 -13.43 8.03 -1.91
C TYR A 699 -12.01 8.04 -2.50
N TYR A 700 -11.93 7.95 -3.82
CA TYR A 700 -10.66 7.96 -4.56
C TYR A 700 -9.89 9.29 -4.44
N ASN A 701 -10.61 10.42 -4.54
CA ASN A 701 -10.04 11.76 -4.50
C ASN A 701 -10.98 12.76 -3.79
N VAL A 702 -10.48 13.98 -3.57
CA VAL A 702 -11.22 15.07 -2.92
C VAL A 702 -12.54 15.38 -3.66
N ARG A 703 -12.56 15.37 -5.02
CA ARG A 703 -13.79 15.59 -5.79
C ARG A 703 -14.87 14.57 -5.43
N SER A 704 -14.52 13.30 -5.42
CA SER A 704 -15.45 12.22 -5.08
C SER A 704 -15.97 12.34 -3.66
N GLN A 705 -15.12 12.75 -2.71
CA GLN A 705 -15.50 12.99 -1.33
C GLN A 705 -16.48 14.18 -1.21
N LEU A 706 -16.16 15.32 -1.84
CA LEU A 706 -17.02 16.52 -1.80
C LEU A 706 -18.43 16.25 -2.36
N TRP A 707 -18.50 15.47 -3.45
CA TRP A 707 -19.78 15.02 -3.99
C TRP A 707 -20.50 14.05 -3.06
N GLY A 708 -19.79 13.20 -2.35
CA GLY A 708 -20.35 12.33 -1.31
C GLY A 708 -20.96 13.12 -0.16
N GLU A 709 -20.24 14.15 0.33
CA GLU A 709 -20.76 15.06 1.36
C GLU A 709 -22.00 15.84 0.85
N MET A 710 -21.98 16.28 -0.41
CA MET A 710 -23.13 16.92 -1.04
C MET A 710 -24.34 15.97 -1.16
N LYS A 711 -24.11 14.71 -1.55
CA LYS A 711 -25.17 13.69 -1.61
C LYS A 711 -25.81 13.48 -0.24
N ASN A 712 -25.00 13.31 0.80
CA ASN A 712 -25.48 13.16 2.18
C ASN A 712 -26.29 14.39 2.62
N TRP A 713 -25.79 15.59 2.31
CA TRP A 713 -26.48 16.84 2.59
C TRP A 713 -27.84 16.93 1.87
N LEU A 714 -27.92 16.52 0.59
CA LEU A 714 -29.19 16.45 -0.14
C LEU A 714 -30.22 15.50 0.51
N MET A 715 -29.71 14.35 1.02
CA MET A 715 -30.56 13.37 1.71
C MET A 715 -31.04 13.81 3.08
N THR A 716 -30.39 14.78 3.73
CA THR A 716 -30.76 15.27 5.06
C THR A 716 -31.75 16.45 5.02
N GLY A 717 -32.43 16.71 3.89
CA GLY A 717 -33.46 17.72 3.78
C GLY A 717 -32.96 19.07 3.28
N ALA A 718 -32.01 19.07 2.37
CA ALA A 718 -31.50 20.27 1.70
C ALA A 718 -32.60 20.94 0.85
N SER A 719 -32.46 22.26 0.65
CA SER A 719 -33.29 23.07 -0.26
C SER A 719 -32.38 23.66 -1.34
N ILE A 720 -32.67 23.29 -2.60
CA ILE A 720 -31.97 23.81 -3.78
C ILE A 720 -32.96 24.44 -4.75
N PRO A 721 -32.51 25.41 -5.56
CA PRO A 721 -33.39 26.07 -6.50
C PRO A 721 -33.90 25.12 -7.60
N TYR A 722 -35.16 25.30 -8.04
CA TYR A 722 -35.68 24.55 -9.17
C TYR A 722 -35.03 25.03 -10.48
N MET A 723 -34.10 24.23 -10.98
CA MET A 723 -33.34 24.47 -12.20
C MET A 723 -33.19 23.14 -12.98
N PRO A 724 -33.86 22.98 -14.15
CA PRO A 724 -33.75 21.76 -14.94
C PRO A 724 -32.30 21.37 -15.25
N GLU A 725 -31.44 22.34 -15.58
CA GLU A 725 -30.04 22.07 -15.87
C GLU A 725 -29.26 21.57 -14.65
N LEU A 726 -29.49 22.11 -13.44
CA LEU A 726 -28.90 21.61 -12.20
C LEU A 726 -29.35 20.18 -11.93
N ARG A 727 -30.67 19.90 -12.18
CA ARG A 727 -31.21 18.55 -12.07
C ARG A 727 -30.47 17.56 -12.99
N ASP A 728 -30.38 17.92 -14.28
CA ASP A 728 -29.75 17.07 -15.28
C ASP A 728 -28.25 16.81 -14.97
N GLN A 729 -27.54 17.83 -14.49
CA GLN A 729 -26.14 17.70 -14.08
C GLN A 729 -25.95 16.85 -12.82
N LEU A 730 -26.83 16.93 -11.81
CA LEU A 730 -26.79 16.11 -10.60
C LEU A 730 -27.15 14.65 -10.89
N VAL A 731 -28.23 14.45 -11.65
CA VAL A 731 -28.76 13.13 -12.02
C VAL A 731 -27.84 12.43 -13.05
N GLY A 732 -27.22 13.19 -13.95
CA GLY A 732 -26.33 12.68 -14.99
C GLY A 732 -24.96 12.24 -14.45
N MET A 733 -24.60 12.58 -13.22
CA MET A 733 -23.31 12.14 -12.65
C MET A 733 -23.31 10.65 -12.38
N THR A 734 -22.33 9.97 -12.96
CA THR A 734 -22.13 8.54 -12.77
C THR A 734 -20.89 8.27 -11.91
N TYR A 735 -20.82 7.09 -11.32
CA TYR A 735 -19.70 6.68 -10.49
C TYR A 735 -19.33 5.22 -10.74
N GLY A 736 -18.17 4.84 -10.29
CA GLY A 736 -17.70 3.46 -10.24
C GLY A 736 -16.77 3.28 -9.05
N TYR A 737 -16.26 2.07 -8.89
CA TYR A 737 -15.25 1.78 -7.88
C TYR A 737 -13.92 1.49 -8.57
N ASN A 738 -12.82 1.95 -7.98
CA ASN A 738 -11.51 1.52 -8.43
C ASN A 738 -11.13 0.16 -7.80
N GLN A 739 -9.95 -0.37 -8.12
CA GLN A 739 -9.46 -1.65 -7.58
C GLN A 739 -9.38 -1.71 -6.05
N ARG A 740 -9.39 -0.57 -5.38
CA ARG A 740 -9.35 -0.42 -3.91
C ARG A 740 -10.74 -0.22 -3.32
N MET A 741 -11.80 -0.47 -4.09
CA MET A 741 -13.19 -0.24 -3.69
C MET A 741 -13.50 1.21 -3.27
N GLN A 742 -12.66 2.16 -3.70
CA GLN A 742 -12.89 3.58 -3.47
C GLN A 742 -13.85 4.10 -4.53
N LEU A 743 -14.87 4.81 -4.10
CA LEU A 743 -15.82 5.47 -4.99
C LEU A 743 -15.10 6.54 -5.83
N MET A 744 -15.25 6.43 -7.13
CA MET A 744 -14.66 7.33 -8.11
C MET A 744 -15.76 7.87 -9.04
N LEU A 745 -15.92 9.18 -9.07
CA LEU A 745 -16.83 9.81 -10.02
C LEU A 745 -16.26 9.76 -11.43
N THR A 746 -17.15 9.66 -12.41
CA THR A 746 -16.77 9.77 -13.82
C THR A 746 -16.10 11.12 -14.08
N SER A 747 -14.98 11.11 -14.79
CA SER A 747 -14.20 12.33 -15.05
C SER A 747 -14.98 13.29 -15.98
N LYS A 748 -14.75 14.62 -15.86
CA LYS A 748 -15.33 15.62 -16.78
C LYS A 748 -15.04 15.27 -18.26
N LYS A 749 -13.85 14.71 -18.53
CA LYS A 749 -13.43 14.28 -19.88
C LYS A 749 -14.28 13.12 -20.40
N ASP A 750 -14.58 12.15 -19.54
CA ASP A 750 -15.37 10.98 -19.95
C ASP A 750 -16.86 11.32 -20.07
N LEU A 751 -17.39 12.20 -19.21
CA LEU A 751 -18.76 12.75 -19.35
C LEU A 751 -18.93 13.48 -20.70
N LYS A 752 -17.96 14.31 -21.09
CA LYS A 752 -17.96 14.98 -22.41
C LYS A 752 -17.89 13.96 -23.58
N ARG A 753 -17.12 12.88 -23.45
CA ARG A 753 -17.09 11.80 -24.45
C ARG A 753 -18.44 11.06 -24.58
N GLN A 754 -19.20 10.99 -23.49
CA GLN A 754 -20.55 10.42 -23.47
C GLN A 754 -21.62 11.40 -23.93
N GLY A 755 -21.25 12.60 -24.42
CA GLY A 755 -22.15 13.63 -24.87
C GLY A 755 -22.85 14.42 -23.76
N GLN A 756 -22.39 14.27 -22.51
CA GLN A 756 -22.93 15.01 -21.36
C GLN A 756 -22.18 16.33 -21.16
N LYS A 757 -22.87 17.32 -20.65
CA LYS A 757 -22.27 18.61 -20.26
C LYS A 757 -21.44 18.46 -18.99
N SER A 758 -20.45 19.34 -18.84
CA SER A 758 -19.68 19.47 -17.59
C SER A 758 -20.63 19.82 -16.42
N PRO A 759 -20.48 19.17 -15.24
CA PRO A 759 -21.33 19.42 -14.08
C PRO A 759 -20.83 20.62 -13.25
N ASP A 760 -20.66 21.78 -13.88
CA ASP A 760 -20.02 22.96 -13.29
C ASP A 760 -20.80 23.52 -12.09
N ILE A 761 -22.15 23.47 -12.14
CA ILE A 761 -22.99 23.93 -11.03
C ILE A 761 -22.88 22.96 -9.82
N PRO A 762 -23.05 21.65 -9.96
CA PRO A 762 -22.80 20.70 -8.86
C PRO A 762 -21.38 20.74 -8.32
N ASP A 763 -20.36 20.90 -9.17
CA ASP A 763 -18.97 21.01 -8.71
C ASP A 763 -18.79 22.26 -7.82
N ALA A 764 -19.39 23.42 -8.17
CA ALA A 764 -19.39 24.61 -7.33
C ALA A 764 -20.15 24.41 -6.01
N ILE A 765 -21.27 23.68 -6.01
CA ILE A 765 -21.99 23.31 -4.78
C ILE A 765 -21.12 22.41 -3.91
N ALA A 766 -20.49 21.39 -4.49
CA ALA A 766 -19.64 20.44 -3.80
C ALA A 766 -18.45 21.15 -3.12
N LEU A 767 -17.87 22.17 -3.73
CA LEU A 767 -16.77 22.97 -3.13
C LEU A 767 -17.17 23.62 -1.80
N THR A 768 -18.46 23.93 -1.55
CA THR A 768 -18.90 24.50 -0.27
C THR A 768 -18.72 23.54 0.93
N PHE A 769 -18.37 22.27 0.69
CA PHE A 769 -18.03 21.25 1.69
C PHE A 769 -16.50 21.09 1.90
N GLY A 770 -15.73 22.09 1.46
CA GLY A 770 -14.25 22.04 1.51
C GLY A 770 -13.66 21.94 2.91
N ASP A 771 -14.36 22.32 3.98
CA ASP A 771 -13.87 22.12 5.35
C ASP A 771 -13.90 20.64 5.74
N GLU A 772 -14.93 19.94 5.33
CA GLU A 772 -15.13 18.51 5.58
C GLU A 772 -14.04 17.68 4.90
N ALA A 773 -13.58 18.10 3.73
CA ALA A 773 -12.50 17.42 2.99
C ALA A 773 -11.12 17.52 3.68
N TYR A 774 -10.91 18.52 4.56
CA TYR A 774 -9.62 18.76 5.23
C TYR A 774 -9.70 18.64 6.75
N ALA A 775 -10.84 18.31 7.34
CA ALA A 775 -11.03 18.24 8.79
C ALA A 775 -10.11 17.26 9.52
N HIS A 776 -9.58 16.26 8.83
CA HIS A 776 -8.64 15.27 9.39
C HIS A 776 -7.16 15.65 9.27
N ILE A 777 -6.81 16.67 8.46
CA ILE A 777 -5.42 17.12 8.28
C ILE A 777 -5.02 18.10 9.39
N SER A 778 -5.98 18.75 10.05
CA SER A 778 -5.79 19.72 11.14
C SER A 778 -6.40 19.24 12.46
N GLY A 779 -6.11 18.01 12.85
CA GLY A 779 -6.49 17.44 14.14
C GLY A 779 -5.79 18.09 15.32
N GLY A 780 -6.18 19.29 15.68
CA GLY A 780 -5.71 19.93 16.89
C GLY A 780 -5.92 21.42 16.96
N ASN A 781 -7.15 21.95 16.90
CA ASN A 781 -7.46 23.27 17.49
C ASN A 781 -8.87 23.82 17.19
N MET A 782 -9.72 23.11 16.43
CA MET A 782 -11.08 23.66 16.17
C MET A 782 -12.10 23.40 17.29
N LYS A 783 -11.91 22.36 18.13
CA LYS A 783 -12.80 22.15 19.30
C LYS A 783 -12.63 23.22 20.39
N ALA A 784 -11.50 23.94 20.40
CA ALA A 784 -11.26 25.02 21.36
C ALA A 784 -11.91 26.35 20.94
N ARG A 785 -12.01 26.64 19.63
CA ARG A 785 -12.64 27.89 19.15
C ARG A 785 -14.16 27.84 19.14
N ALA A 786 -14.78 26.70 18.89
CA ALA A 786 -16.23 26.55 18.99
C ALA A 786 -16.75 26.69 20.44
N ARG A 787 -15.93 26.33 21.45
CA ARG A 787 -16.27 26.55 22.87
C ARG A 787 -16.02 27.96 23.35
N GLN A 788 -15.23 28.77 22.66
CA GLN A 788 -14.99 30.18 23.04
C GLN A 788 -16.06 31.12 22.49
N VAL A 789 -16.70 30.80 21.36
CA VAL A 789 -17.81 31.61 20.81
C VAL A 789 -19.11 31.42 21.61
N VAL A 790 -19.30 30.26 22.26
CA VAL A 790 -20.47 30.01 23.12
C VAL A 790 -20.32 30.63 24.54
N LYS A 791 -19.11 31.03 24.95
CA LYS A 791 -18.86 31.62 26.26
C LYS A 791 -18.95 33.15 26.32
N THR A 792 -19.08 33.86 25.18
CA THR A 792 -19.16 35.33 25.13
C THR A 792 -20.56 35.86 24.85
N SER A 793 -21.60 35.04 24.78
CA SER A 793 -23.02 35.47 24.77
C SER A 793 -23.73 35.05 26.06
N GLY A 794 -23.17 35.39 27.17
CA GLY A 794 -23.88 35.36 28.45
C GLY A 794 -24.69 36.65 28.59
N PHE A 795 -25.96 36.61 28.29
CA PHE A 795 -26.89 37.67 28.71
C PHE A 795 -27.35 37.42 30.15
N TYR A 796 -27.18 38.43 30.96
CA TYR A 796 -27.88 38.64 32.22
C TYR A 796 -29.40 38.76 31.98
N ILE A 797 -30.21 38.03 32.65
CA ILE A 797 -31.28 38.39 33.58
C ILE A 797 -31.52 37.18 34.47
#